data_1bccd35aabdd2be4ad194aeb4e0731d3
#
_entry.id   1bccd35aabdd2be4ad194aeb4e0731d3
#
_cell.length_a   1.000
_cell.length_b   1.000
_cell.length_c   1.000
_cell.angle_alpha   90.00
_cell.angle_beta   90.00
_cell.angle_gamma   90.00
#
_symmetry.space_group_name_H-M   'P 1'
#
loop_
_entity.id
_entity.type
_entity.pdbx_description
1 polymer ?
#
loop_
_entity_poly.entity_id
_entity_poly.type
_entity_poly.pdbx_seq_one_letter_code
_entity_poly.pdbx_strand_id
1 'polypeptide(L)'
;MQRILFALLAAAFAFGAPASAQQQGARAPIDWFLGYDQFRGATLSPDGNHLAVIRRDDLGDTLLVVNMQTRQAAAIQRARADQSLNLSQVSFASNSRIVFRLIQRNRVVYNASASIRNQRVDDGFETNTRIYATNLDGTNTTQLYDPSALSQYLDAFIISDLPRDDDHILLIVPTRGGAELRRVNVNTAQAERVENGTLFTFNWIVDVNGTPVLRQDSVQNGRGFSWLRRGPGQRSWTEIARYRGAAAANSGPDFQPLGAATQPGQVFVLARREGQDTSGLYIYDTATGQYTETIQTNPQFDITGASIDTANNVLQAACWWGYRWTCEAKDPAFAARWDAINQVLGDQVNVRLAGRSDDGNRWLVYSDGPQDLGTYYLYDHQAHTLNAIISQRSGINPALLPTQHVVNYTTSDGQQQWGYLWLPPGVTREQARNLPTIVVPHGGPEGRDVWGNDPFALSFSSQGYAVFQPNFRGGGGFGRAFVVAGHGQWGQRMQADVADAARHLISSGITDPNRICITGWSYGGYVAFTASFMNADIFKCSVAGAGVSDLRAMLRWVRSGERGDVQSGGGGGGANSPVYQYWTDAMGSTSRDDAGLDEVSAARNADRVGMPLLIIHGDEDITVPISQSELMVAAMERAGKPTRLITLHDIDHYASPQNGDAWRIVITESLSFFNEHIGPGVPPPGQRQ
;
A
#
# COMPACT_ATOMS: atom_id res chain seq x y z
N MET A 1 -2.58 8.36 46.15
CA MET A 1 -3.88 9.01 45.96
C MET A 1 -3.62 10.37 45.31
N GLN A 2 -3.61 10.42 44.01
CA GLN A 2 -3.71 11.69 43.25
C GLN A 2 -4.75 11.46 42.16
N ARG A 3 -5.92 12.05 42.38
CA ARG A 3 -6.98 12.12 41.37
C ARG A 3 -6.57 13.14 40.32
N ILE A 4 -6.22 12.67 39.14
CA ILE A 4 -6.06 13.53 37.96
C ILE A 4 -7.46 13.68 37.35
N LEU A 5 -7.99 14.89 37.43
CA LEU A 5 -9.19 15.33 36.76
C LEU A 5 -8.94 15.30 35.23
N PHE A 6 -9.52 14.36 34.52
CA PHE A 6 -9.60 14.43 33.07
C PHE A 6 -10.71 15.40 32.68
N ALA A 7 -10.33 16.51 32.10
CA ALA A 7 -11.25 17.42 31.43
C ALA A 7 -11.86 16.71 30.20
N LEU A 8 -13.15 16.47 30.24
CA LEU A 8 -13.97 16.00 29.12
C LEU A 8 -13.91 17.05 27.98
N LEU A 9 -13.07 16.82 26.98
CA LEU A 9 -13.22 17.49 25.70
C LEU A 9 -14.34 16.76 24.94
N ALA A 10 -15.57 17.24 25.06
CA ALA A 10 -16.65 16.92 24.14
C ALA A 10 -16.27 17.52 22.77
N ALA A 11 -15.61 16.74 21.92
CA ALA A 11 -15.47 17.09 20.51
C ALA A 11 -16.87 16.95 19.88
N ALA A 12 -17.61 18.06 19.80
CA ALA A 12 -18.78 18.14 18.95
C ALA A 12 -18.31 17.92 17.51
N PHE A 13 -18.74 16.81 16.89
CA PHE A 13 -18.64 16.63 15.46
C PHE A 13 -19.56 17.67 14.81
N ALA A 14 -19.04 18.87 14.56
CA ALA A 14 -19.74 19.88 13.78
C ALA A 14 -19.72 19.39 12.33
N PHE A 15 -20.87 18.99 11.83
CA PHE A 15 -21.11 18.94 10.39
C PHE A 15 -20.89 20.37 9.87
N GLY A 16 -19.78 20.57 9.17
CA GLY A 16 -19.51 21.85 8.53
C GLY A 16 -20.67 22.21 7.61
N ALA A 17 -21.33 23.31 7.89
CA ALA A 17 -22.15 23.98 6.90
C ALA A 17 -21.30 24.17 5.63
N PRO A 18 -21.88 24.16 4.42
CA PRO A 18 -21.13 24.34 3.19
C PRO A 18 -20.32 25.64 3.31
N ALA A 19 -19.00 25.53 3.20
CA ALA A 19 -18.09 26.67 3.20
C ALA A 19 -18.47 27.56 2.01
N SER A 20 -19.20 28.63 2.31
CA SER A 20 -19.70 29.55 1.32
C SER A 20 -18.57 30.35 0.69
N ALA A 21 -18.60 30.45 -0.63
CA ALA A 21 -18.26 31.59 -1.51
C ALA A 21 -16.96 32.42 -1.32
N GLN A 22 -16.08 32.15 -0.35
CA GLN A 22 -14.92 33.03 -0.08
C GLN A 22 -13.57 32.54 -0.58
N GLN A 23 -13.49 31.37 -1.27
CA GLN A 23 -12.23 30.82 -1.82
C GLN A 23 -12.17 30.74 -3.35
N GLN A 24 -12.93 31.56 -4.07
CA GLN A 24 -12.69 31.72 -5.50
C GLN A 24 -11.32 32.38 -5.72
N GLY A 25 -10.40 31.64 -6.36
CA GLY A 25 -9.05 32.11 -6.64
C GLY A 25 -7.93 31.52 -5.77
N ALA A 26 -8.26 30.66 -4.79
CA ALA A 26 -7.27 29.96 -3.99
C ALA A 26 -6.86 28.59 -4.60
N ARG A 27 -5.64 28.14 -4.32
CA ARG A 27 -5.19 26.76 -4.57
C ARG A 27 -5.40 25.92 -3.30
N ALA A 28 -5.57 24.60 -3.46
CA ALA A 28 -5.56 23.69 -2.33
C ALA A 28 -4.16 23.73 -1.66
N PRO A 29 -4.09 23.84 -0.33
CA PRO A 29 -2.82 23.69 0.38
C PRO A 29 -2.28 22.27 0.15
N ILE A 30 -0.97 22.14 -0.14
CA ILE A 30 -0.34 20.83 -0.34
C ILE A 30 -0.44 19.94 0.90
N ASP A 31 -0.52 20.53 2.09
CA ASP A 31 -0.69 19.81 3.35
C ASP A 31 -1.98 18.97 3.41
N TRP A 32 -2.96 19.26 2.57
CA TRP A 32 -4.14 18.42 2.44
C TRP A 32 -3.81 17.02 1.93
N PHE A 33 -2.70 16.86 1.20
CA PHE A 33 -2.33 15.63 0.52
C PHE A 33 -1.17 14.88 1.18
N LEU A 34 -0.38 15.55 2.03
CA LEU A 34 0.86 15.02 2.58
C LEU A 34 0.73 14.40 3.98
N GLY A 35 -0.37 14.60 4.65
CA GLY A 35 -0.58 14.01 5.97
C GLY A 35 -0.93 12.50 5.89
N TYR A 36 -0.67 11.79 6.97
CA TYR A 36 -1.18 10.43 7.15
C TYR A 36 -2.69 10.43 7.37
N ASP A 37 -3.32 9.27 7.13
CA ASP A 37 -4.74 9.09 7.45
C ASP A 37 -4.99 9.30 8.93
N GLN A 38 -5.86 10.26 9.26
CA GLN A 38 -6.15 10.61 10.65
C GLN A 38 -6.91 9.49 11.37
N PHE A 39 -7.64 8.67 10.61
CA PHE A 39 -8.40 7.55 11.14
C PHE A 39 -8.08 6.27 10.39
N ARG A 40 -7.87 5.17 11.12
CA ARG A 40 -7.55 3.86 10.56
C ARG A 40 -8.13 2.72 11.38
N GLY A 41 -8.24 1.55 10.79
CA GLY A 41 -8.71 0.35 11.48
C GLY A 41 -10.14 0.47 12.00
N ALA A 42 -11.01 1.21 11.30
CA ALA A 42 -12.40 1.38 11.70
C ALA A 42 -13.16 0.04 11.56
N THR A 43 -13.89 -0.34 12.61
CA THR A 43 -14.70 -1.56 12.63
C THR A 43 -16.00 -1.34 13.44
N LEU A 44 -17.09 -2.05 13.08
CA LEU A 44 -18.36 -2.04 13.79
C LEU A 44 -18.42 -3.16 14.83
N SER A 45 -19.13 -2.90 15.95
CA SER A 45 -19.56 -3.96 16.86
C SER A 45 -20.51 -4.95 16.17
N PRO A 46 -20.60 -6.22 16.64
CA PRO A 46 -21.53 -7.21 16.09
C PRO A 46 -22.97 -6.72 15.98
N ASP A 47 -23.45 -5.95 16.95
CA ASP A 47 -24.80 -5.32 16.93
C ASP A 47 -24.89 -4.01 16.11
N GLY A 48 -23.75 -3.53 15.57
CA GLY A 48 -23.68 -2.29 14.79
C GLY A 48 -23.88 -0.99 15.59
N ASN A 49 -23.96 -1.05 16.94
CA ASN A 49 -24.23 0.12 17.77
C ASN A 49 -22.98 0.93 18.15
N HIS A 50 -21.79 0.33 17.99
CA HIS A 50 -20.52 0.97 18.29
C HIS A 50 -19.54 0.86 17.12
N LEU A 51 -18.74 1.89 16.96
CA LEU A 51 -17.62 1.93 16.04
C LEU A 51 -16.33 2.06 16.84
N ALA A 52 -15.38 1.20 16.61
CA ALA A 52 -14.02 1.36 17.11
C ALA A 52 -13.12 1.85 15.98
N VAL A 53 -12.28 2.84 16.28
CA VAL A 53 -11.38 3.44 15.29
C VAL A 53 -10.12 3.99 15.96
N ILE A 54 -8.99 3.89 15.30
CA ILE A 54 -7.74 4.51 15.74
C ILE A 54 -7.66 5.91 15.11
N ARG A 55 -7.60 6.94 15.96
CA ARG A 55 -7.27 8.30 15.53
C ARG A 55 -5.77 8.55 15.73
N ARG A 56 -5.11 9.06 14.72
CA ARG A 56 -3.72 9.51 14.76
C ARG A 56 -3.64 11.02 14.85
N ASP A 57 -2.79 11.52 15.72
CA ASP A 57 -2.37 12.92 15.79
C ASP A 57 -0.85 13.00 16.05
N ASP A 58 -0.28 14.20 16.12
CA ASP A 58 1.17 14.42 16.33
C ASP A 58 1.70 13.83 17.65
N LEU A 59 0.82 13.55 18.60
CA LEU A 59 1.18 12.96 19.89
C LEU A 59 1.07 11.42 19.90
N GLY A 60 0.58 10.82 18.80
CA GLY A 60 0.47 9.37 18.62
C GLY A 60 -0.95 8.89 18.31
N ASP A 61 -1.20 7.61 18.58
CA ASP A 61 -2.48 6.95 18.28
C ASP A 61 -3.41 6.96 19.48
N THR A 62 -4.71 7.14 19.24
CA THR A 62 -5.76 6.99 20.24
C THR A 62 -6.84 6.06 19.71
N LEU A 63 -7.11 4.95 20.42
CA LEU A 63 -8.28 4.11 20.18
C LEU A 63 -9.52 4.83 20.71
N LEU A 64 -10.44 5.11 19.81
CA LEU A 64 -11.74 5.71 20.10
C LEU A 64 -12.84 4.67 19.93
N VAL A 65 -13.84 4.72 20.80
CA VAL A 65 -15.10 4.02 20.63
C VAL A 65 -16.21 5.05 20.52
N VAL A 66 -16.98 4.97 19.44
CA VAL A 66 -18.09 5.88 19.15
C VAL A 66 -19.39 5.13 19.26
N ASN A 67 -20.30 5.61 20.09
CA ASN A 67 -21.68 5.11 20.13
C ASN A 67 -22.44 5.70 18.94
N MET A 68 -22.96 4.85 18.06
CA MET A 68 -23.56 5.25 16.80
C MET A 68 -24.92 5.93 16.93
N GLN A 69 -25.61 5.74 18.06
CA GLN A 69 -26.90 6.40 18.36
C GLN A 69 -26.69 7.81 18.93
N THR A 70 -25.85 7.91 19.98
CA THR A 70 -25.61 9.18 20.68
C THR A 70 -24.53 10.03 20.03
N ARG A 71 -23.70 9.45 19.13
CA ARG A 71 -22.52 10.04 18.50
C ARG A 71 -21.46 10.52 19.50
N GLN A 72 -21.49 9.99 20.70
CA GLN A 72 -20.47 10.25 21.72
C GLN A 72 -19.29 9.34 21.49
N ALA A 73 -18.07 9.91 21.57
CA ALA A 73 -16.81 9.20 21.46
C ALA A 73 -16.13 9.12 22.82
N ALA A 74 -15.62 7.94 23.18
CA ALA A 74 -14.77 7.70 24.32
C ALA A 74 -13.36 7.35 23.86
N ALA A 75 -12.34 7.94 24.48
CA ALA A 75 -10.95 7.55 24.30
C ALA A 75 -10.62 6.38 25.24
N ILE A 76 -10.28 5.23 24.67
CA ILE A 76 -10.08 3.97 25.40
C ILE A 76 -8.61 3.74 25.74
N GLN A 77 -7.74 3.93 24.74
CA GLN A 77 -6.30 3.69 24.87
C GLN A 77 -5.52 4.73 24.07
N ARG A 78 -4.42 5.23 24.66
CA ARG A 78 -3.47 6.07 23.97
C ARG A 78 -2.11 5.40 23.85
N ALA A 79 -1.57 5.39 22.66
CA ALA A 79 -0.20 4.99 22.35
C ALA A 79 0.59 6.25 21.94
N ARG A 80 1.60 6.60 22.74
CA ARG A 80 2.35 7.86 22.58
C ARG A 80 3.48 7.69 21.58
N ALA A 81 3.61 8.64 20.65
CA ALA A 81 4.67 8.66 19.65
C ALA A 81 6.07 8.80 20.28
N ASP A 82 6.21 9.61 21.36
CA ASP A 82 7.47 9.81 22.09
C ASP A 82 7.96 8.53 22.82
N GLN A 83 7.10 7.52 22.96
CA GLN A 83 7.43 6.18 23.48
C GLN A 83 7.57 5.14 22.37
N SER A 84 7.56 5.57 21.12
CA SER A 84 7.56 4.68 19.94
C SER A 84 6.43 3.66 19.94
N LEU A 85 5.28 4.03 20.51
CA LEU A 85 4.09 3.18 20.61
C LEU A 85 3.12 3.48 19.48
N ASN A 86 2.57 2.42 18.87
CA ASN A 86 1.55 2.49 17.84
C ASN A 86 0.44 1.48 18.13
N LEU A 87 -0.81 1.86 17.82
CA LEU A 87 -1.95 0.94 17.83
C LEU A 87 -2.13 0.30 16.45
N SER A 88 -2.52 -0.95 16.42
CA SER A 88 -2.88 -1.66 15.19
C SER A 88 -3.87 -2.79 15.47
N GLN A 89 -4.52 -3.32 14.44
CA GLN A 89 -5.48 -4.43 14.55
C GLN A 89 -6.49 -4.22 15.69
N VAL A 90 -7.50 -3.42 15.40
CA VAL A 90 -8.64 -3.24 16.31
C VAL A 90 -9.80 -4.07 15.79
N SER A 91 -10.41 -4.89 16.66
CA SER A 91 -11.64 -5.63 16.36
C SER A 91 -12.53 -5.76 17.60
N PHE A 92 -13.80 -6.08 17.38
CA PHE A 92 -14.72 -6.45 18.45
C PHE A 92 -14.69 -7.98 18.61
N ALA A 93 -14.42 -8.45 19.82
CA ALA A 93 -14.62 -9.87 20.16
C ALA A 93 -16.08 -10.13 20.54
N SER A 94 -16.80 -9.10 21.01
CA SER A 94 -18.24 -9.15 21.29
C SER A 94 -18.81 -7.73 21.30
N ASN A 95 -20.11 -7.57 21.56
CA ASN A 95 -20.74 -6.25 21.68
C ASN A 95 -20.18 -5.39 22.82
N SER A 96 -19.45 -5.98 23.76
CA SER A 96 -18.92 -5.30 24.96
C SER A 96 -17.40 -5.34 25.07
N ARG A 97 -16.71 -6.11 24.23
CA ARG A 97 -15.25 -6.32 24.31
C ARG A 97 -14.55 -5.98 23.01
N ILE A 98 -13.49 -5.17 23.11
CA ILE A 98 -12.61 -4.78 22.01
C ILE A 98 -11.25 -5.42 22.24
N VAL A 99 -10.66 -5.93 21.17
CA VAL A 99 -9.28 -6.42 21.14
C VAL A 99 -8.44 -5.49 20.28
N PHE A 100 -7.23 -5.19 20.74
CA PHE A 100 -6.30 -4.36 19.99
C PHE A 100 -4.84 -4.79 20.20
N ARG A 101 -4.03 -4.46 19.22
CA ARG A 101 -2.60 -4.72 19.22
C ARG A 101 -1.83 -3.44 19.45
N LEU A 102 -0.91 -3.44 20.43
CA LEU A 102 0.02 -2.35 20.72
C LEU A 102 1.43 -2.78 20.30
N ILE A 103 2.03 -1.99 19.43
CA ILE A 103 3.37 -2.23 18.89
C ILE A 103 4.31 -1.15 19.43
N GLN A 104 5.44 -1.58 19.98
CA GLN A 104 6.54 -0.70 20.36
C GLN A 104 7.74 -0.99 19.48
N ARG A 105 8.27 0.04 18.80
CA ARG A 105 9.51 -0.03 18.02
C ARG A 105 10.58 0.74 18.76
N ASN A 106 11.63 0.05 19.21
CA ASN A 106 12.77 0.65 19.88
C ASN A 106 13.98 0.63 18.94
N ARG A 107 14.66 1.76 18.78
CA ARG A 107 15.94 1.79 18.08
C ARG A 107 16.98 1.06 18.94
N VAL A 108 17.62 0.04 18.41
CA VAL A 108 18.69 -0.70 19.07
C VAL A 108 20.01 -0.14 18.60
N VAL A 109 20.72 0.55 19.52
CA VAL A 109 22.08 1.01 19.27
C VAL A 109 23.02 -0.13 19.60
N TYR A 110 23.54 -0.81 18.58
CA TYR A 110 24.59 -1.79 18.78
C TYR A 110 25.92 -1.10 19.04
N ASN A 111 26.49 -1.29 20.23
CA ASN A 111 27.86 -0.89 20.49
C ASN A 111 28.81 -1.68 19.57
N ALA A 112 29.49 -1.00 18.70
CA ALA A 112 30.41 -1.57 17.67
C ALA A 112 31.63 -2.34 18.24
N SER A 113 31.74 -2.54 19.55
CA SER A 113 32.82 -3.23 20.22
C SER A 113 32.61 -4.74 20.42
N ALA A 114 31.43 -5.27 20.10
CA ALA A 114 31.24 -6.72 20.08
C ALA A 114 31.53 -7.24 18.67
N SER A 115 32.70 -7.83 18.49
CA SER A 115 33.10 -8.52 17.26
C SER A 115 32.25 -9.78 17.01
N ILE A 116 31.01 -9.59 16.57
CA ILE A 116 30.17 -10.65 16.06
C ILE A 116 30.19 -10.56 14.54
N ARG A 117 31.18 -11.21 13.95
CA ARG A 117 31.46 -11.27 12.51
C ARG A 117 30.39 -11.92 11.64
N ASN A 118 29.16 -12.15 12.07
CA ASN A 118 28.12 -12.80 11.26
C ASN A 118 26.66 -12.52 11.72
N GLN A 119 26.39 -11.54 12.58
CA GLN A 119 25.02 -11.12 12.81
C GLN A 119 24.78 -9.82 12.07
N ARG A 120 23.94 -9.91 11.03
CA ARG A 120 23.40 -8.75 10.33
C ARG A 120 22.52 -7.99 11.30
N VAL A 121 22.80 -6.70 11.38
CA VAL A 121 21.94 -5.74 12.04
C VAL A 121 20.70 -5.61 11.18
N ASP A 122 19.54 -5.96 11.73
CA ASP A 122 18.24 -5.48 11.30
C ASP A 122 18.29 -3.95 11.17
N ASP A 123 17.27 -3.35 10.58
CA ASP A 123 17.06 -1.89 10.46
C ASP A 123 17.33 -1.07 11.75
N GLY A 124 17.97 -1.68 12.72
CA GLY A 124 18.29 -1.11 14.02
C GLY A 124 17.08 -0.96 14.95
N PHE A 125 15.96 -1.60 14.63
CA PHE A 125 14.75 -1.56 15.47
C PHE A 125 14.41 -2.93 16.03
N GLU A 126 14.04 -2.93 17.31
CA GLU A 126 13.39 -4.06 17.99
C GLU A 126 11.89 -3.79 18.08
N THR A 127 11.08 -4.72 17.60
CA THR A 127 9.62 -4.61 17.67
C THR A 127 9.06 -5.49 18.76
N ASN A 128 8.34 -4.91 19.71
CA ASN A 128 7.64 -5.59 20.78
C ASN A 128 6.14 -5.45 20.62
N THR A 129 5.45 -6.55 20.46
CA THR A 129 3.99 -6.59 20.30
C THR A 129 3.31 -7.07 21.57
N ARG A 130 2.27 -6.35 21.99
CA ARG A 130 1.35 -6.75 23.06
C ARG A 130 -0.07 -6.74 22.53
N ILE A 131 -0.90 -7.68 22.99
CA ILE A 131 -2.31 -7.78 22.61
C ILE A 131 -3.15 -7.67 23.87
N TYR A 132 -4.16 -6.81 23.81
CA TYR A 132 -5.06 -6.49 24.92
C TYR A 132 -6.51 -6.67 24.51
N ALA A 133 -7.36 -7.03 25.50
CA ALA A 133 -8.80 -6.88 25.43
C ALA A 133 -9.28 -5.88 26.48
N THR A 134 -10.31 -5.08 26.17
CA THR A 134 -10.86 -4.08 27.08
C THR A 134 -12.37 -3.89 26.86
N ASN A 135 -13.08 -3.39 27.86
CA ASN A 135 -14.46 -2.96 27.70
C ASN A 135 -14.55 -1.68 26.84
N LEU A 136 -15.75 -1.34 26.37
CA LEU A 136 -15.99 -0.15 25.54
C LEU A 136 -15.70 1.17 26.25
N ASP A 137 -15.59 1.18 27.57
CA ASP A 137 -15.23 2.34 28.40
C ASP A 137 -13.75 2.33 28.85
N GLY A 138 -12.96 1.35 28.38
CA GLY A 138 -11.55 1.19 28.76
C GLY A 138 -11.33 0.51 30.11
N THR A 139 -12.37 0.06 30.80
CA THR A 139 -12.26 -0.73 32.03
C THR A 139 -11.98 -2.20 31.77
N ASN A 140 -11.58 -2.97 32.79
CA ASN A 140 -11.29 -4.40 32.71
C ASN A 140 -10.33 -4.76 31.57
N THR A 141 -9.26 -3.98 31.42
CA THR A 141 -8.23 -4.26 30.40
C THR A 141 -7.43 -5.50 30.81
N THR A 142 -7.45 -6.52 29.95
CA THR A 142 -6.77 -7.80 30.10
C THR A 142 -5.68 -7.93 29.05
N GLN A 143 -4.46 -8.25 29.48
CA GLN A 143 -3.35 -8.51 28.56
C GLN A 143 -3.43 -9.97 28.08
N LEU A 144 -3.67 -10.18 26.79
CA LEU A 144 -3.84 -11.49 26.17
C LEU A 144 -2.51 -12.10 25.72
N TYR A 145 -1.54 -11.24 25.40
CA TYR A 145 -0.20 -11.65 25.01
C TYR A 145 0.84 -10.62 25.41
N ASP A 146 1.97 -11.14 25.98
CA ASP A 146 3.17 -10.38 26.32
C ASP A 146 4.40 -11.14 25.81
N PRO A 147 5.29 -10.50 25.02
CA PRO A 147 6.50 -11.12 24.49
C PRO A 147 7.61 -11.32 25.52
N SER A 148 7.41 -10.96 26.81
CA SER A 148 8.42 -10.70 27.85
C SER A 148 9.49 -11.76 28.10
N ALA A 149 9.52 -12.88 27.38
CA ALA A 149 10.50 -13.93 27.68
C ALA A 149 11.14 -14.62 26.46
N LEU A 150 10.73 -14.39 25.20
CA LEU A 150 11.07 -15.43 24.23
C LEU A 150 11.48 -15.02 22.82
N SER A 151 11.15 -13.85 22.32
CA SER A 151 11.40 -13.61 20.91
C SER A 151 11.39 -12.15 20.54
N GLN A 152 12.54 -11.60 20.33
CA GLN A 152 12.77 -10.29 19.71
C GLN A 152 12.49 -10.31 18.18
N TYR A 153 12.10 -11.45 17.61
CA TYR A 153 12.10 -11.68 16.16
C TYR A 153 10.78 -12.17 15.56
N LEU A 154 9.79 -12.51 16.36
CA LEU A 154 8.49 -13.00 15.87
C LEU A 154 7.35 -12.31 16.62
N ASP A 155 6.50 -11.62 15.88
CA ASP A 155 5.32 -10.96 16.40
C ASP A 155 4.14 -11.93 16.60
N ALA A 156 3.31 -11.67 17.61
CA ALA A 156 2.01 -12.30 17.74
C ALA A 156 0.97 -11.55 16.91
N PHE A 157 0.04 -12.30 16.31
CA PHE A 157 -1.02 -11.76 15.45
C PHE A 157 -2.38 -12.31 15.83
N ILE A 158 -3.40 -11.45 15.74
CA ILE A 158 -4.80 -11.85 15.76
C ILE A 158 -5.14 -12.35 14.36
N ILE A 159 -5.56 -13.61 14.21
CA ILE A 159 -5.94 -14.19 12.91
C ILE A 159 -7.43 -14.40 12.75
N SER A 160 -8.17 -14.45 13.86
CA SER A 160 -9.63 -14.51 13.86
C SER A 160 -10.17 -13.98 15.18
N ASP A 161 -11.22 -13.21 15.11
CA ASP A 161 -12.05 -12.77 16.23
C ASP A 161 -13.13 -13.80 16.59
N LEU A 162 -13.14 -14.96 15.91
CA LEU A 162 -14.08 -16.05 16.12
C LEU A 162 -15.54 -15.54 16.18
N PRO A 163 -16.14 -15.08 15.09
CA PRO A 163 -17.42 -14.36 15.11
C PRO A 163 -18.62 -15.14 15.66
N ARG A 164 -18.44 -16.41 16.05
CA ARG A 164 -19.44 -17.26 16.72
C ARG A 164 -19.09 -17.57 18.17
N ASP A 165 -18.09 -16.90 18.75
CA ASP A 165 -17.59 -17.13 20.10
C ASP A 165 -17.19 -15.81 20.76
N ASP A 166 -18.11 -15.21 21.49
CA ASP A 166 -17.96 -13.89 22.13
C ASP A 166 -16.85 -13.84 23.21
N ASP A 167 -16.36 -14.99 23.64
CA ASP A 167 -15.40 -15.09 24.74
C ASP A 167 -13.97 -15.32 24.28
N HIS A 168 -13.74 -15.71 23.04
CA HIS A 168 -12.42 -16.10 22.55
C HIS A 168 -12.01 -15.46 21.23
N ILE A 169 -10.71 -15.38 21.05
CA ILE A 169 -10.07 -15.04 19.76
C ILE A 169 -8.98 -16.07 19.43
N LEU A 170 -8.52 -16.09 18.18
CA LEU A 170 -7.36 -16.89 17.78
C LEU A 170 -6.12 -16.01 17.59
N LEU A 171 -5.05 -16.41 18.25
CA LEU A 171 -3.73 -15.79 18.14
C LEU A 171 -2.72 -16.77 17.56
N ILE A 172 -1.85 -16.26 16.69
CA ILE A 172 -0.56 -16.87 16.42
C ILE A 172 0.42 -16.36 17.47
N VAL A 173 1.02 -17.26 18.22
CA VAL A 173 1.95 -16.93 19.29
C VAL A 173 3.29 -17.59 19.02
N PRO A 174 4.39 -16.82 18.91
CA PRO A 174 5.72 -17.40 18.80
C PRO A 174 6.14 -18.05 20.10
N THR A 175 6.81 -19.21 19.98
CA THR A 175 7.37 -19.96 21.11
C THR A 175 8.78 -20.45 20.78
N ARG A 176 9.52 -20.99 21.76
CA ARG A 176 10.84 -21.60 21.52
C ARG A 176 10.80 -22.81 20.58
N GLY A 177 9.64 -23.48 20.49
CA GLY A 177 9.44 -24.65 19.64
C GLY A 177 8.89 -24.33 18.24
N GLY A 178 8.57 -23.08 17.98
CA GLY A 178 7.92 -22.63 16.74
C GLY A 178 6.68 -21.78 17.05
N ALA A 179 5.85 -21.53 16.04
CA ALA A 179 4.59 -20.85 16.24
C ALA A 179 3.51 -21.79 16.79
N GLU A 180 2.65 -21.27 17.63
CA GLU A 180 1.44 -21.97 18.10
C GLU A 180 0.19 -21.17 17.72
N LEU A 181 -0.84 -21.86 17.28
CA LEU A 181 -2.18 -21.33 17.18
C LEU A 181 -2.89 -21.53 18.52
N ARG A 182 -3.31 -20.45 19.16
CA ARG A 182 -3.97 -20.46 20.46
C ARG A 182 -5.34 -19.82 20.42
N ARG A 183 -6.32 -20.47 21.06
CA ARG A 183 -7.61 -19.90 21.40
C ARG A 183 -7.47 -19.23 22.76
N VAL A 184 -7.70 -17.92 22.83
CA VAL A 184 -7.46 -17.13 24.05
C VAL A 184 -8.75 -16.48 24.51
N ASN A 185 -9.10 -16.69 25.76
CA ASN A 185 -10.28 -16.07 26.36
C ASN A 185 -10.02 -14.58 26.63
N VAL A 186 -10.84 -13.71 26.07
CA VAL A 186 -10.67 -12.24 26.09
C VAL A 186 -10.94 -11.60 27.46
N ASN A 187 -11.54 -12.36 28.38
CA ASN A 187 -11.87 -11.88 29.73
C ASN A 187 -10.84 -12.32 30.78
N THR A 188 -10.22 -13.50 30.60
CA THR A 188 -9.36 -14.14 31.60
C THR A 188 -7.92 -14.33 31.13
N ALA A 189 -7.64 -14.13 29.85
CA ALA A 189 -6.38 -14.44 29.15
C ALA A 189 -6.00 -15.96 29.23
N GLN A 190 -6.90 -16.84 29.67
CA GLN A 190 -6.66 -18.26 29.58
C GLN A 190 -6.52 -18.66 28.10
N ALA A 191 -5.47 -19.42 27.80
CA ALA A 191 -5.13 -19.78 26.42
C ALA A 191 -5.10 -21.31 26.28
N GLU A 192 -5.83 -21.81 25.30
CA GLU A 192 -5.81 -23.20 24.87
C GLU A 192 -5.05 -23.30 23.53
N ARG A 193 -4.16 -24.30 23.42
CA ARG A 193 -3.46 -24.56 22.18
C ARG A 193 -4.34 -25.35 21.21
N VAL A 194 -4.60 -24.75 20.06
CA VAL A 194 -5.37 -25.37 18.95
C VAL A 194 -4.45 -26.20 18.05
N GLU A 195 -3.28 -25.66 17.69
CA GLU A 195 -2.36 -26.30 16.75
C GLU A 195 -0.91 -25.93 17.06
N ASN A 196 0.01 -26.86 16.71
CA ASN A 196 1.45 -26.61 16.69
C ASN A 196 1.91 -26.35 15.26
N GLY A 197 2.63 -25.27 15.08
CA GLY A 197 3.42 -25.04 13.89
C GLY A 197 4.83 -25.56 14.03
N THR A 198 5.69 -25.07 13.16
CA THR A 198 7.15 -25.28 13.17
C THR A 198 7.85 -23.95 13.46
N LEU A 199 9.18 -23.95 13.55
CA LEU A 199 9.98 -22.71 13.59
C LEU A 199 9.78 -21.81 12.36
N PHE A 200 9.21 -22.36 11.30
CA PHE A 200 8.99 -21.68 10.04
C PHE A 200 7.53 -21.28 9.81
N THR A 201 6.61 -21.73 10.65
CA THR A 201 5.18 -21.40 10.50
C THR A 201 4.91 -19.97 10.94
N PHE A 202 4.21 -19.21 10.08
CA PHE A 202 3.86 -17.82 10.41
C PHE A 202 2.40 -17.47 10.09
N ASN A 203 1.61 -18.39 9.49
CA ASN A 203 0.19 -18.14 9.26
C ASN A 203 -0.63 -19.43 9.17
N TRP A 204 -1.93 -19.32 9.49
CA TRP A 204 -2.96 -20.34 9.24
C TRP A 204 -4.19 -19.68 8.63
N ILE A 205 -4.88 -20.44 7.75
CA ILE A 205 -6.27 -20.17 7.40
C ILE A 205 -7.12 -21.10 8.24
N VAL A 206 -8.12 -20.54 8.90
CA VAL A 206 -9.02 -21.27 9.79
C VAL A 206 -10.45 -21.22 9.26
N ASP A 207 -11.26 -22.20 9.61
CA ASP A 207 -12.70 -22.18 9.40
C ASP A 207 -13.41 -21.31 10.45
N VAL A 208 -14.72 -21.16 10.32
CA VAL A 208 -15.57 -20.35 11.22
C VAL A 208 -15.53 -20.81 12.69
N ASN A 209 -15.13 -22.05 12.97
CA ASN A 209 -14.96 -22.61 14.31
C ASN A 209 -13.52 -22.46 14.83
N GLY A 210 -12.63 -21.90 14.02
CA GLY A 210 -11.23 -21.75 14.36
C GLY A 210 -10.38 -22.99 14.08
N THR A 211 -10.88 -23.98 13.30
CA THR A 211 -10.13 -25.17 12.92
C THR A 211 -9.19 -24.82 11.75
N PRO A 212 -7.87 -25.09 11.88
CA PRO A 212 -6.94 -24.78 10.81
C PRO A 212 -7.10 -25.72 9.61
N VAL A 213 -7.25 -25.14 8.41
CA VAL A 213 -7.41 -25.86 7.13
C VAL A 213 -6.21 -25.71 6.22
N LEU A 214 -5.49 -24.57 6.28
CA LEU A 214 -4.21 -24.33 5.60
C LEU A 214 -3.20 -23.78 6.58
N ARG A 215 -1.92 -24.06 6.30
CA ARG A 215 -0.78 -23.53 7.05
C ARG A 215 0.25 -22.93 6.07
N GLN A 216 0.84 -21.83 6.46
CA GLN A 216 1.91 -21.18 5.71
C GLN A 216 3.22 -21.24 6.49
N ASP A 217 4.23 -21.83 5.85
CA ASP A 217 5.58 -21.95 6.41
C ASP A 217 6.58 -21.17 5.56
N SER A 218 7.54 -20.49 6.17
CA SER A 218 8.70 -19.96 5.45
C SER A 218 9.62 -21.13 5.06
N VAL A 219 10.27 -21.02 3.91
CA VAL A 219 11.19 -22.05 3.41
C VAL A 219 12.61 -21.51 3.31
N GLN A 220 13.59 -22.39 3.61
CA GLN A 220 15.02 -22.13 3.40
C GLN A 220 15.50 -20.77 3.97
N ASN A 221 15.35 -20.56 5.28
CA ASN A 221 15.81 -19.35 5.96
C ASN A 221 15.21 -18.05 5.39
N GLY A 222 13.90 -18.05 5.12
CA GLY A 222 13.18 -16.88 4.63
C GLY A 222 13.28 -16.62 3.12
N ARG A 223 13.82 -17.56 2.34
CA ARG A 223 13.95 -17.43 0.87
C ARG A 223 12.67 -17.73 0.11
N GLY A 224 11.53 -17.74 0.78
CA GLY A 224 10.24 -18.01 0.21
C GLY A 224 9.28 -18.59 1.24
N PHE A 225 8.13 -19.04 0.78
CA PHE A 225 7.14 -19.67 1.64
C PHE A 225 6.47 -20.84 0.93
N SER A 226 5.83 -21.72 1.72
CA SER A 226 5.00 -22.80 1.21
C SER A 226 3.64 -22.79 1.89
N TRP A 227 2.63 -23.20 1.14
CA TRP A 227 1.31 -23.53 1.66
C TRP A 227 1.17 -25.02 1.84
N LEU A 228 0.65 -25.43 2.98
CA LEU A 228 0.37 -26.81 3.32
C LEU A 228 -1.12 -26.95 3.63
N ARG A 229 -1.71 -28.04 3.17
CA ARG A 229 -3.11 -28.40 3.44
C ARG A 229 -3.22 -29.53 4.44
N ARG A 230 -4.36 -29.57 5.12
CA ARG A 230 -4.78 -30.72 5.92
C ARG A 230 -6.27 -30.91 5.71
N GLY A 231 -6.64 -32.03 5.12
CA GLY A 231 -8.05 -32.39 4.92
C GLY A 231 -8.73 -32.78 6.24
N PRO A 232 -10.07 -32.74 6.28
CA PRO A 232 -10.84 -33.17 7.44
C PRO A 232 -10.43 -34.58 7.93
N GLY A 233 -10.14 -34.72 9.24
CA GLY A 233 -9.73 -35.98 9.85
C GLY A 233 -8.27 -36.41 9.59
N GLN A 234 -7.50 -35.70 8.78
CA GLN A 234 -6.09 -35.97 8.56
C GLN A 234 -5.23 -35.39 9.69
N ARG A 235 -4.11 -36.05 10.04
CA ARG A 235 -3.16 -35.59 11.06
C ARG A 235 -1.95 -34.87 10.48
N SER A 236 -1.53 -35.24 9.26
CA SER A 236 -0.34 -34.70 8.62
C SER A 236 -0.65 -33.53 7.67
N TRP A 237 0.27 -32.59 7.62
CA TRP A 237 0.27 -31.49 6.67
C TRP A 237 0.95 -31.91 5.37
N THR A 238 0.36 -31.58 4.21
CA THR A 238 0.89 -31.87 2.88
C THR A 238 1.12 -30.56 2.14
N GLU A 239 2.35 -30.34 1.66
CA GLU A 239 2.65 -29.16 0.86
C GLU A 239 1.91 -29.18 -0.49
N ILE A 240 1.34 -28.03 -0.86
CA ILE A 240 0.54 -27.87 -2.09
C ILE A 240 1.09 -26.79 -3.02
N ALA A 241 1.78 -25.80 -2.46
CA ALA A 241 2.39 -24.72 -3.23
C ALA A 241 3.66 -24.26 -2.54
N ARG A 242 4.70 -23.98 -3.33
CA ARG A 242 5.96 -23.46 -2.82
C ARG A 242 6.45 -22.32 -3.70
N TYR A 243 6.75 -21.20 -3.07
CA TYR A 243 7.26 -19.99 -3.70
C TYR A 243 8.71 -19.78 -3.31
N ARG A 244 9.54 -19.43 -4.29
CA ARG A 244 10.96 -19.13 -4.09
C ARG A 244 11.25 -17.75 -4.66
N GLY A 245 11.85 -16.87 -3.82
CA GLY A 245 12.29 -15.56 -4.23
C GLY A 245 11.21 -14.47 -4.25
N ALA A 246 11.63 -13.22 -4.31
CA ALA A 246 10.76 -12.05 -4.31
C ALA A 246 9.95 -11.90 -5.61
N ALA A 247 10.48 -12.35 -6.75
CA ALA A 247 9.81 -12.27 -8.05
C ALA A 247 8.49 -13.08 -8.10
N ALA A 248 8.39 -14.17 -7.33
CA ALA A 248 7.15 -14.94 -7.27
C ALA A 248 6.00 -14.20 -6.57
N ALA A 249 6.30 -13.25 -5.69
CA ALA A 249 5.28 -12.48 -4.98
C ALA A 249 4.63 -11.40 -5.87
N ASN A 250 5.36 -10.87 -6.84
CA ASN A 250 4.94 -9.69 -7.59
C ASN A 250 4.26 -10.01 -8.93
N SER A 251 4.47 -11.21 -9.49
CA SER A 251 3.81 -11.63 -10.74
C SER A 251 2.35 -12.07 -10.55
N GLY A 252 1.75 -11.79 -9.41
CA GLY A 252 0.43 -12.25 -8.98
C GLY A 252 0.44 -13.67 -8.41
N PRO A 253 -0.53 -14.01 -7.56
CA PRO A 253 -0.48 -15.25 -6.80
C PRO A 253 -0.73 -16.47 -7.70
N ASP A 254 0.20 -17.42 -7.69
CA ASP A 254 -0.09 -18.75 -8.21
C ASP A 254 -0.99 -19.54 -7.23
N PHE A 255 -1.00 -19.18 -5.95
CA PHE A 255 -1.89 -19.71 -4.92
C PHE A 255 -1.89 -18.79 -3.70
N GLN A 256 -2.93 -18.00 -3.50
CA GLN A 256 -3.12 -17.15 -2.32
C GLN A 256 -4.50 -17.40 -1.71
N PRO A 257 -4.60 -18.18 -0.61
CA PRO A 257 -5.87 -18.38 0.06
C PRO A 257 -6.33 -17.10 0.75
N LEU A 258 -7.63 -16.83 0.67
CA LEU A 258 -8.29 -15.66 1.26
C LEU A 258 -9.07 -16.02 2.52
N GLY A 259 -9.62 -17.24 2.62
CA GLY A 259 -10.40 -17.69 3.75
C GLY A 259 -11.07 -19.04 3.48
N ALA A 260 -11.68 -19.62 4.52
CA ALA A 260 -12.48 -20.83 4.38
C ALA A 260 -13.75 -20.54 3.55
N ALA A 261 -14.17 -21.53 2.76
CA ALA A 261 -15.43 -21.50 2.02
C ALA A 261 -16.56 -22.18 2.80
N THR A 262 -17.78 -22.10 2.29
CA THR A 262 -18.99 -22.59 2.95
C THR A 262 -18.93 -24.09 3.25
N GLN A 263 -18.35 -24.89 2.35
CA GLN A 263 -18.21 -26.34 2.57
C GLN A 263 -16.95 -26.65 3.39
N PRO A 264 -17.02 -27.52 4.40
CA PRO A 264 -15.87 -27.91 5.22
C PRO A 264 -14.70 -28.41 4.37
N GLY A 265 -13.50 -27.88 4.64
CA GLY A 265 -12.28 -28.23 3.91
C GLY A 265 -12.10 -27.52 2.56
N GLN A 266 -13.03 -26.65 2.18
CA GLN A 266 -12.87 -25.80 1.02
C GLN A 266 -12.38 -24.40 1.42
N VAL A 267 -11.62 -23.76 0.52
CA VAL A 267 -11.08 -22.40 0.71
C VAL A 267 -11.23 -21.56 -0.56
N PHE A 268 -11.48 -20.28 -0.39
CA PHE A 268 -11.40 -19.30 -1.48
C PHE A 268 -9.93 -18.97 -1.76
N VAL A 269 -9.54 -19.05 -3.02
CA VAL A 269 -8.14 -18.88 -3.44
C VAL A 269 -8.04 -17.97 -4.64
N LEU A 270 -7.17 -16.98 -4.57
CA LEU A 270 -6.64 -16.31 -5.76
C LEU A 270 -5.53 -17.17 -6.34
N ALA A 271 -5.62 -17.48 -7.62
CA ALA A 271 -4.62 -18.28 -8.31
C ALA A 271 -4.55 -17.92 -9.78
N ARG A 272 -3.37 -18.16 -10.36
CA ARG A 272 -3.20 -18.21 -11.80
C ARG A 272 -3.07 -19.66 -12.21
N ARG A 273 -4.05 -20.16 -12.95
CA ARG A 273 -4.06 -21.55 -13.41
C ARG A 273 -3.27 -21.70 -14.71
N GLU A 274 -2.86 -22.93 -15.00
CA GLU A 274 -2.17 -23.25 -16.25
C GLU A 274 -2.94 -22.75 -17.48
N GLY A 275 -2.24 -22.07 -18.39
CA GLY A 275 -2.82 -21.47 -19.60
C GLY A 275 -3.54 -20.12 -19.38
N GLN A 276 -3.57 -19.59 -18.14
CA GLN A 276 -4.15 -18.27 -17.85
C GLN A 276 -3.05 -17.23 -17.64
N ASP A 277 -3.27 -16.05 -18.20
CA ASP A 277 -2.40 -14.90 -18.01
C ASP A 277 -2.72 -14.14 -16.72
N THR A 278 -4.00 -13.91 -16.46
CA THR A 278 -4.46 -13.20 -15.25
C THR A 278 -4.81 -14.16 -14.10
N SER A 279 -4.68 -13.69 -12.87
CA SER A 279 -5.18 -14.42 -11.69
C SER A 279 -6.71 -14.37 -11.62
N GLY A 280 -7.31 -15.47 -11.15
CA GLY A 280 -8.74 -15.60 -10.90
C GLY A 280 -9.04 -15.98 -9.45
N LEU A 281 -10.32 -15.98 -9.09
CA LEU A 281 -10.84 -16.45 -7.81
C LEU A 281 -11.51 -17.81 -7.99
N TYR A 282 -11.12 -18.76 -7.14
CA TYR A 282 -11.52 -20.17 -7.22
C TYR A 282 -11.91 -20.72 -5.86
N ILE A 283 -12.65 -21.84 -5.85
CA ILE A 283 -12.74 -22.74 -4.70
C ILE A 283 -11.70 -23.84 -4.85
N TYR A 284 -10.89 -24.05 -3.80
CA TYR A 284 -9.92 -25.12 -3.70
C TYR A 284 -10.32 -26.07 -2.57
N ASP A 285 -10.37 -27.37 -2.85
CA ASP A 285 -10.69 -28.42 -1.91
C ASP A 285 -9.41 -28.97 -1.27
N THR A 286 -9.27 -28.81 0.05
CA THR A 286 -8.05 -29.21 0.78
C THR A 286 -7.93 -30.72 0.97
N ALA A 287 -9.03 -31.50 0.84
CA ALA A 287 -8.99 -32.97 0.95
C ALA A 287 -8.45 -33.60 -0.34
N THR A 288 -8.95 -33.14 -1.48
CA THR A 288 -8.57 -33.67 -2.80
C THR A 288 -7.35 -32.98 -3.40
N GLY A 289 -7.11 -31.72 -3.04
CA GLY A 289 -6.06 -30.90 -3.64
C GLY A 289 -6.42 -30.39 -5.03
N GLN A 290 -7.72 -30.22 -5.30
CA GLN A 290 -8.22 -29.80 -6.61
C GLN A 290 -9.00 -28.49 -6.52
N TYR A 291 -8.96 -27.73 -7.61
CA TYR A 291 -9.89 -26.61 -7.81
C TYR A 291 -11.25 -27.18 -8.24
N THR A 292 -12.29 -26.89 -7.47
CA THR A 292 -13.63 -27.43 -7.69
C THR A 292 -14.55 -26.47 -8.44
N GLU A 293 -14.26 -25.17 -8.35
CA GLU A 293 -15.07 -24.13 -8.98
C GLU A 293 -14.21 -22.94 -9.43
N THR A 294 -14.56 -22.36 -10.59
CA THR A 294 -14.09 -21.07 -11.04
C THR A 294 -15.15 -20.03 -10.73
N ILE A 295 -14.86 -19.10 -9.79
CA ILE A 295 -15.83 -18.09 -9.35
C ILE A 295 -15.77 -16.85 -10.24
N GLN A 296 -14.54 -16.33 -10.47
CA GLN A 296 -14.33 -15.11 -11.22
C GLN A 296 -12.98 -15.13 -11.92
N THR A 297 -12.99 -14.75 -13.20
CA THR A 297 -11.79 -14.43 -13.97
C THR A 297 -12.02 -13.12 -14.72
N ASN A 298 -10.95 -12.45 -15.10
CA ASN A 298 -11.01 -11.28 -15.98
C ASN A 298 -9.88 -11.39 -17.00
N PRO A 299 -10.14 -11.21 -18.32
CA PRO A 299 -9.12 -11.42 -19.34
C PRO A 299 -8.04 -10.32 -19.38
N GLN A 300 -8.25 -9.19 -18.74
CA GLN A 300 -7.38 -8.02 -18.80
C GLN A 300 -6.72 -7.71 -17.44
N PHE A 301 -7.39 -8.02 -16.33
CA PHE A 301 -6.96 -7.63 -15.00
C PHE A 301 -6.88 -8.82 -14.05
N ASP A 302 -5.88 -8.85 -13.21
CA ASP A 302 -5.80 -9.82 -12.12
C ASP A 302 -6.94 -9.60 -11.12
N ILE A 303 -7.66 -10.67 -10.74
CA ILE A 303 -8.53 -10.62 -9.56
C ILE A 303 -7.62 -10.52 -8.33
N THR A 304 -7.85 -9.52 -7.48
CA THR A 304 -6.92 -9.15 -6.40
C THR A 304 -7.50 -9.29 -5.01
N GLY A 305 -8.82 -9.57 -4.90
CA GLY A 305 -9.46 -9.70 -3.61
C GLY A 305 -10.86 -10.29 -3.66
N ALA A 306 -11.42 -10.48 -2.48
CA ALA A 306 -12.80 -10.86 -2.29
C ALA A 306 -13.38 -10.24 -1.02
N SER A 307 -14.68 -9.96 -1.01
CA SER A 307 -15.44 -9.72 0.21
C SER A 307 -16.03 -11.04 0.69
N ILE A 308 -15.68 -11.46 1.89
CA ILE A 308 -16.12 -12.73 2.49
C ILE A 308 -16.83 -12.42 3.81
N ASP A 309 -18.01 -12.99 3.98
CA ASP A 309 -18.68 -13.10 5.27
C ASP A 309 -17.98 -14.16 6.11
N THR A 310 -17.07 -13.76 6.98
CA THR A 310 -16.27 -14.68 7.80
C THR A 310 -17.11 -15.40 8.87
N ALA A 311 -18.26 -14.85 9.28
CA ALA A 311 -19.16 -15.51 10.22
C ALA A 311 -19.89 -16.72 9.61
N ASN A 312 -20.07 -16.72 8.27
CA ASN A 312 -20.78 -17.77 7.55
C ASN A 312 -19.93 -18.43 6.46
N ASN A 313 -18.68 -17.98 6.24
CA ASN A 313 -17.79 -18.39 5.16
C ASN A 313 -18.45 -18.25 3.76
N VAL A 314 -19.24 -17.18 3.58
CA VAL A 314 -19.94 -16.90 2.33
C VAL A 314 -19.22 -15.84 1.53
N LEU A 315 -18.95 -16.12 0.26
CA LEU A 315 -18.43 -15.13 -0.65
C LEU A 315 -19.52 -14.12 -1.02
N GLN A 316 -19.23 -12.84 -0.75
CA GLN A 316 -20.12 -11.72 -1.07
C GLN A 316 -19.81 -11.11 -2.43
N ALA A 317 -18.51 -10.88 -2.72
CA ALA A 317 -18.07 -10.29 -3.98
C ALA A 317 -16.64 -10.72 -4.34
N ALA A 318 -16.34 -10.76 -5.64
CA ALA A 318 -14.98 -10.81 -6.17
C ALA A 318 -14.55 -9.41 -6.57
N CYS A 319 -13.32 -9.00 -6.21
CA CYS A 319 -12.86 -7.63 -6.38
C CYS A 319 -11.50 -7.56 -7.10
N TRP A 320 -11.31 -6.49 -7.89
CA TRP A 320 -10.06 -6.23 -8.61
C TRP A 320 -9.85 -4.75 -8.89
N TRP A 321 -8.60 -4.39 -9.16
CA TRP A 321 -8.25 -3.14 -9.77
C TRP A 321 -8.34 -3.26 -11.30
N GLY A 322 -9.42 -2.71 -11.87
CA GLY A 322 -9.51 -2.40 -13.29
C GLY A 322 -8.99 -0.98 -13.54
N TYR A 323 -9.73 -0.20 -14.32
CA TYR A 323 -9.54 1.25 -14.37
C TYR A 323 -9.89 1.93 -13.03
N ARG A 324 -10.73 1.29 -12.24
CA ARG A 324 -11.15 1.65 -10.88
C ARG A 324 -11.26 0.38 -10.05
N TRP A 325 -11.33 0.55 -8.73
CA TRP A 325 -11.67 -0.55 -7.86
C TRP A 325 -13.08 -1.06 -8.19
N THR A 326 -13.20 -2.31 -8.52
CA THR A 326 -14.43 -2.96 -8.95
C THR A 326 -14.69 -4.17 -8.08
N CYS A 327 -15.91 -4.33 -7.58
CA CYS A 327 -16.35 -5.54 -6.90
C CYS A 327 -17.63 -6.06 -7.59
N GLU A 328 -17.59 -7.28 -8.09
CA GLU A 328 -18.76 -7.98 -8.64
C GLU A 328 -19.38 -8.84 -7.56
N ALA A 329 -20.62 -8.52 -7.20
CA ALA A 329 -21.37 -9.26 -6.18
C ALA A 329 -21.63 -10.69 -6.62
N LYS A 330 -21.47 -11.63 -5.67
CA LYS A 330 -21.73 -13.08 -5.86
C LYS A 330 -22.89 -13.58 -5.00
N ASP A 331 -23.23 -12.83 -3.95
CA ASP A 331 -24.40 -13.06 -3.12
C ASP A 331 -25.53 -12.08 -3.49
N PRO A 332 -26.76 -12.54 -3.81
CA PRO A 332 -27.86 -11.64 -4.20
C PRO A 332 -28.30 -10.66 -3.11
N ALA A 333 -28.22 -11.06 -1.84
CA ALA A 333 -28.58 -10.17 -0.73
C ALA A 333 -27.53 -9.06 -0.55
N PHE A 334 -26.27 -9.38 -0.79
CA PHE A 334 -25.19 -8.41 -0.85
C PHE A 334 -25.36 -7.47 -2.05
N ALA A 335 -25.65 -8.01 -3.24
CA ALA A 335 -25.77 -7.25 -4.48
C ALA A 335 -26.75 -6.07 -4.35
N ALA A 336 -27.95 -6.32 -3.86
CA ALA A 336 -28.99 -5.29 -3.77
C ALA A 336 -28.57 -4.09 -2.89
N ARG A 337 -27.84 -4.35 -1.79
CA ARG A 337 -27.33 -3.30 -0.90
C ARG A 337 -26.12 -2.59 -1.50
N TRP A 338 -25.23 -3.38 -2.11
CA TRP A 338 -24.02 -2.86 -2.74
C TRP A 338 -24.32 -1.91 -3.90
N ASP A 339 -25.30 -2.27 -4.72
CA ASP A 339 -25.77 -1.45 -5.84
C ASP A 339 -26.39 -0.15 -5.34
N ALA A 340 -27.23 -0.19 -4.27
CA ALA A 340 -27.81 1.00 -3.68
C ALA A 340 -26.74 1.96 -3.13
N ILE A 341 -25.69 1.45 -2.47
CA ILE A 341 -24.58 2.26 -1.97
C ILE A 341 -23.81 2.90 -3.12
N ASN A 342 -23.45 2.12 -4.15
CA ASN A 342 -22.72 2.62 -5.31
C ASN A 342 -23.54 3.64 -6.11
N GLN A 343 -24.85 3.47 -6.20
CA GLN A 343 -25.74 4.46 -6.85
C GLN A 343 -25.70 5.81 -6.14
N VAL A 344 -25.62 5.82 -4.80
CA VAL A 344 -25.57 7.07 -4.02
C VAL A 344 -24.19 7.72 -4.10
N LEU A 345 -23.11 6.94 -3.96
CA LEU A 345 -21.74 7.45 -3.93
C LEU A 345 -21.22 7.82 -5.34
N GLY A 346 -21.81 7.22 -6.38
CA GLY A 346 -21.43 7.48 -7.76
C GLY A 346 -20.15 6.75 -8.20
N ASP A 347 -19.79 6.98 -9.44
CA ASP A 347 -18.70 6.26 -10.12
C ASP A 347 -17.33 6.96 -10.01
N GLN A 348 -17.24 8.09 -9.32
CA GLN A 348 -15.99 8.83 -9.16
C GLN A 348 -15.17 8.39 -7.95
N VAL A 349 -15.71 7.50 -7.12
CA VAL A 349 -15.05 6.97 -5.93
C VAL A 349 -14.89 5.46 -6.00
N ASN A 350 -13.86 4.95 -5.33
CA ASN A 350 -13.74 3.54 -5.00
C ASN A 350 -14.57 3.28 -3.74
N VAL A 351 -15.34 2.21 -3.73
CA VAL A 351 -16.16 1.83 -2.59
C VAL A 351 -15.68 0.49 -2.03
N ARG A 352 -15.49 0.40 -0.71
CA ARG A 352 -15.07 -0.83 -0.02
C ARG A 352 -15.95 -1.08 1.20
N LEU A 353 -16.32 -2.34 1.42
CA LEU A 353 -16.94 -2.74 2.67
C LEU A 353 -15.85 -2.84 3.74
N ALA A 354 -15.93 -2.01 4.79
CA ALA A 354 -14.99 -1.98 5.90
C ALA A 354 -15.45 -2.81 7.10
N GLY A 355 -16.77 -3.07 7.22
CA GLY A 355 -17.35 -3.86 8.28
C GLY A 355 -18.87 -3.96 8.17
N ARG A 356 -19.47 -4.82 8.98
CA ARG A 356 -20.93 -4.94 9.05
C ARG A 356 -21.37 -5.46 10.42
N SER A 357 -22.62 -5.23 10.78
CA SER A 357 -23.28 -5.89 11.90
C SER A 357 -23.63 -7.35 11.56
N ASP A 358 -23.76 -8.21 12.58
CA ASP A 358 -24.07 -9.64 12.39
C ASP A 358 -25.42 -9.88 11.75
N ASP A 359 -26.41 -9.04 12.08
CA ASP A 359 -27.74 -9.06 11.47
C ASP A 359 -27.75 -8.54 10.02
N GLY A 360 -26.62 -8.01 9.55
CA GLY A 360 -26.42 -7.46 8.21
C GLY A 360 -27.19 -6.16 7.95
N ASN A 361 -27.80 -5.54 8.94
CA ASN A 361 -28.56 -4.30 8.76
C ASN A 361 -27.68 -3.05 8.64
N ARG A 362 -26.52 -3.03 9.29
CA ARG A 362 -25.59 -1.90 9.29
C ARG A 362 -24.28 -2.30 8.63
N TRP A 363 -23.87 -1.48 7.66
CA TRP A 363 -22.59 -1.64 6.98
C TRP A 363 -21.71 -0.42 7.18
N LEU A 364 -20.48 -0.64 7.52
CA LEU A 364 -19.43 0.38 7.47
C LEU A 364 -18.80 0.34 6.07
N VAL A 365 -18.95 1.42 5.35
CA VAL A 365 -18.46 1.56 3.98
C VAL A 365 -17.37 2.62 3.96
N TYR A 366 -16.29 2.37 3.26
CA TYR A 366 -15.23 3.33 3.01
C TYR A 366 -15.20 3.73 1.55
N SER A 367 -15.12 5.01 1.27
CA SER A 367 -14.88 5.52 -0.07
C SER A 367 -13.60 6.34 -0.14
N ASP A 368 -12.94 6.31 -1.30
CA ASP A 368 -11.85 7.18 -1.67
C ASP A 368 -11.88 7.50 -3.17
N GLY A 369 -11.30 8.62 -3.56
CA GLY A 369 -11.27 9.03 -4.96
C GLY A 369 -10.56 10.37 -5.15
N PRO A 370 -10.43 10.85 -6.40
CA PRO A 370 -9.72 12.11 -6.68
C PRO A 370 -10.30 13.31 -5.93
N GLN A 371 -11.59 13.28 -5.62
CA GLN A 371 -12.31 14.35 -4.93
C GLN A 371 -12.88 13.92 -3.57
N ASP A 372 -12.55 12.69 -3.12
CA ASP A 372 -12.84 12.16 -1.79
C ASP A 372 -11.55 11.60 -1.19
N LEU A 373 -10.93 12.34 -0.28
CA LEU A 373 -9.66 11.95 0.34
C LEU A 373 -9.82 10.90 1.46
N GLY A 374 -10.93 10.17 1.44
CA GLY A 374 -11.25 9.07 2.33
C GLY A 374 -12.38 9.40 3.31
N THR A 375 -13.50 8.71 3.16
CA THR A 375 -14.69 8.90 4.00
C THR A 375 -15.27 7.56 4.40
N TYR A 376 -15.57 7.40 5.70
CA TYR A 376 -16.36 6.29 6.22
C TYR A 376 -17.81 6.68 6.30
N TYR A 377 -18.68 5.77 5.81
CA TYR A 377 -20.13 5.90 5.86
C TYR A 377 -20.74 4.76 6.66
N LEU A 378 -21.81 5.07 7.36
CA LEU A 378 -22.72 4.06 7.91
C LEU A 378 -23.93 3.93 7.00
N TYR A 379 -24.09 2.77 6.39
CA TYR A 379 -25.31 2.36 5.70
C TYR A 379 -26.22 1.64 6.69
N ASP A 380 -27.46 2.09 6.82
CA ASP A 380 -28.52 1.44 7.60
C ASP A 380 -29.60 0.95 6.63
N HIS A 381 -29.72 -0.38 6.50
CA HIS A 381 -30.61 -1.01 5.53
C HIS A 381 -32.08 -0.79 5.89
N GLN A 382 -32.45 -0.84 7.17
CA GLN A 382 -33.84 -0.65 7.60
C GLN A 382 -34.29 0.80 7.44
N ALA A 383 -33.43 1.73 7.75
CA ALA A 383 -33.70 3.15 7.60
C ALA A 383 -33.51 3.66 6.15
N HIS A 384 -32.92 2.86 5.27
CA HIS A 384 -32.53 3.24 3.89
C HIS A 384 -31.67 4.50 3.86
N THR A 385 -30.70 4.62 4.76
CA THR A 385 -29.82 5.80 4.86
C THR A 385 -28.36 5.44 4.68
N LEU A 386 -27.61 6.35 4.06
CA LEU A 386 -26.14 6.29 3.96
C LEU A 386 -25.59 7.62 4.50
N ASN A 387 -24.98 7.58 5.68
CA ASN A 387 -24.50 8.77 6.38
C ASN A 387 -22.98 8.77 6.50
N ALA A 388 -22.34 9.86 6.09
CA ALA A 388 -20.92 10.07 6.39
C ALA A 388 -20.71 10.20 7.91
N ILE A 389 -19.75 9.46 8.45
CA ILE A 389 -19.46 9.41 9.88
C ILE A 389 -18.07 9.86 10.24
N ILE A 390 -17.08 9.59 9.39
CA ILE A 390 -15.68 9.99 9.58
C ILE A 390 -15.08 10.36 8.23
N SER A 391 -14.43 11.52 8.15
CA SER A 391 -13.58 11.88 7.02
C SER A 391 -12.12 11.86 7.43
N GLN A 392 -11.26 11.32 6.59
CA GLN A 392 -9.81 11.27 6.81
C GLN A 392 -9.17 12.66 6.84
N ARG A 393 -9.79 13.61 6.15
CA ARG A 393 -9.32 14.98 6.06
C ARG A 393 -10.48 15.94 6.35
N SER A 394 -10.38 16.73 7.39
CA SER A 394 -11.39 17.75 7.71
C SER A 394 -11.15 19.04 6.93
N GLY A 395 -12.22 19.76 6.61
CA GLY A 395 -12.13 21.09 6.01
C GLY A 395 -11.71 21.12 4.54
N ILE A 396 -11.69 19.98 3.85
CA ILE A 396 -11.40 19.91 2.42
C ILE A 396 -12.54 20.53 1.62
N ASN A 397 -12.20 21.43 0.71
CA ASN A 397 -13.13 21.92 -0.30
C ASN A 397 -12.98 21.14 -1.61
N PRO A 398 -13.93 20.26 -1.98
CA PRO A 398 -13.82 19.44 -3.19
C PRO A 398 -13.64 20.24 -4.49
N ALA A 399 -14.12 21.49 -4.54
CA ALA A 399 -13.96 22.37 -5.72
C ALA A 399 -12.48 22.75 -5.99
N LEU A 400 -11.60 22.58 -5.00
CA LEU A 400 -10.17 22.82 -5.13
C LEU A 400 -9.36 21.53 -5.42
N LEU A 401 -10.04 20.38 -5.51
CA LEU A 401 -9.41 19.12 -5.84
C LEU A 401 -9.37 18.89 -7.35
N PRO A 402 -8.31 18.27 -7.88
CA PRO A 402 -8.21 17.91 -9.28
C PRO A 402 -9.19 16.79 -9.65
N THR A 403 -9.39 16.59 -10.95
CA THR A 403 -10.14 15.45 -11.50
C THR A 403 -9.18 14.46 -12.15
N GLN A 404 -9.51 13.17 -12.11
CA GLN A 404 -8.74 12.08 -12.70
C GLN A 404 -9.50 11.48 -13.89
N HIS A 405 -8.79 11.15 -14.97
CA HIS A 405 -9.35 10.61 -16.20
C HIS A 405 -8.49 9.48 -16.72
N VAL A 406 -9.11 8.42 -17.23
CA VAL A 406 -8.40 7.36 -17.96
C VAL A 406 -8.07 7.84 -19.38
N VAL A 407 -6.83 7.64 -19.79
CA VAL A 407 -6.35 7.93 -21.15
C VAL A 407 -5.71 6.68 -21.72
N ASN A 408 -6.28 6.16 -22.80
CA ASN A 408 -5.71 5.04 -23.56
C ASN A 408 -4.80 5.58 -24.66
N TYR A 409 -3.70 4.89 -24.91
CA TYR A 409 -2.75 5.22 -25.98
C TYR A 409 -2.11 3.96 -26.55
N THR A 410 -1.52 4.12 -27.73
CA THR A 410 -0.78 3.06 -28.42
C THR A 410 0.69 3.42 -28.41
N THR A 411 1.53 2.50 -27.94
CA THR A 411 2.98 2.67 -27.95
C THR A 411 3.55 2.57 -29.37
N SER A 412 4.78 3.03 -29.58
CA SER A 412 5.46 2.99 -30.87
C SER A 412 5.67 1.59 -31.44
N ASP A 413 5.59 0.53 -30.61
CA ASP A 413 5.61 -0.87 -31.04
C ASP A 413 4.22 -1.52 -31.12
N GLY A 414 3.16 -0.71 -31.01
CA GLY A 414 1.78 -1.14 -31.24
C GLY A 414 1.05 -1.71 -30.03
N GLN A 415 1.67 -1.72 -28.84
CA GLN A 415 0.99 -2.20 -27.61
C GLN A 415 -0.04 -1.18 -27.14
N GLN A 416 -1.24 -1.67 -26.78
CA GLN A 416 -2.25 -0.82 -26.14
C GLN A 416 -1.93 -0.66 -24.67
N GLN A 417 -1.80 0.58 -24.23
CA GLN A 417 -1.56 0.95 -22.85
C GLN A 417 -2.49 2.06 -22.41
N TRP A 418 -2.47 2.38 -21.15
CA TRP A 418 -3.27 3.44 -20.57
C TRP A 418 -2.62 4.02 -19.32
N GLY A 419 -3.10 5.19 -18.90
CA GLY A 419 -2.66 5.85 -17.69
C GLY A 419 -3.73 6.80 -17.18
N TYR A 420 -3.42 7.49 -16.07
CA TYR A 420 -4.31 8.46 -15.46
C TYR A 420 -3.83 9.88 -15.75
N LEU A 421 -4.73 10.66 -16.33
CA LEU A 421 -4.57 12.11 -16.50
C LEU A 421 -5.32 12.84 -15.39
N TRP A 422 -4.56 13.56 -14.59
CA TRP A 422 -5.10 14.47 -13.60
C TRP A 422 -5.14 15.88 -14.17
N LEU A 423 -6.31 16.50 -14.05
CA LEU A 423 -6.53 17.85 -14.52
C LEU A 423 -6.68 18.81 -13.35
N PRO A 424 -6.07 20.00 -13.45
CA PRO A 424 -6.17 21.02 -12.41
C PRO A 424 -7.62 21.38 -12.08
N PRO A 425 -7.92 21.74 -10.83
CA PRO A 425 -9.27 22.13 -10.42
C PRO A 425 -9.92 23.12 -11.39
N GLY A 426 -11.16 22.82 -11.83
CA GLY A 426 -11.92 23.64 -12.77
C GLY A 426 -11.45 23.57 -14.24
N VAL A 427 -10.55 22.63 -14.60
CA VAL A 427 -10.25 22.29 -16.01
C VAL A 427 -11.02 21.03 -16.37
N THR A 428 -11.94 21.11 -17.34
CA THR A 428 -12.61 19.92 -17.86
C THR A 428 -11.75 19.20 -18.92
N ARG A 429 -12.11 17.96 -19.22
CA ARG A 429 -11.39 17.17 -20.25
C ARG A 429 -11.42 17.84 -21.62
N GLU A 430 -12.52 18.49 -21.96
CA GLU A 430 -12.73 19.21 -23.22
C GLU A 430 -11.91 20.51 -23.30
N GLN A 431 -11.67 21.13 -22.15
CA GLN A 431 -10.90 22.37 -22.01
C GLN A 431 -9.39 22.12 -21.87
N ALA A 432 -8.97 20.87 -21.66
CA ALA A 432 -7.58 20.50 -21.47
C ALA A 432 -6.79 20.69 -22.78
N ARG A 433 -6.15 21.85 -22.96
CA ARG A 433 -5.35 22.21 -24.13
C ARG A 433 -4.10 22.96 -23.70
N ASN A 434 -2.95 22.56 -24.28
CA ASN A 434 -1.64 23.21 -24.08
C ASN A 434 -1.30 23.44 -22.59
N LEU A 435 -1.57 22.44 -21.75
CA LEU A 435 -1.32 22.52 -20.32
C LEU A 435 0.17 22.28 -20.00
N PRO A 436 0.73 22.96 -18.98
CA PRO A 436 1.98 22.53 -18.37
C PRO A 436 1.77 21.17 -17.71
N THR A 437 2.63 20.22 -18.04
CA THR A 437 2.37 18.81 -17.67
C THR A 437 3.57 18.19 -16.96
N ILE A 438 3.27 17.37 -15.94
CA ILE A 438 4.25 16.55 -15.22
C ILE A 438 3.91 15.07 -15.49
N VAL A 439 4.86 14.32 -16.02
CA VAL A 439 4.75 12.86 -16.15
C VAL A 439 5.34 12.21 -14.92
N VAL A 440 4.57 11.30 -14.31
CA VAL A 440 4.93 10.67 -13.03
C VAL A 440 4.86 9.14 -13.20
N PRO A 441 5.92 8.47 -13.70
CA PRO A 441 5.99 7.02 -13.72
C PRO A 441 6.10 6.47 -12.30
N HIS A 442 5.34 5.38 -12.02
CA HIS A 442 5.33 4.72 -10.72
C HIS A 442 6.64 4.00 -10.39
N GLY A 443 6.84 3.71 -9.11
CA GLY A 443 7.92 2.87 -8.62
C GLY A 443 7.66 1.38 -8.83
N GLY A 444 8.59 0.54 -8.41
CA GLY A 444 8.49 -0.92 -8.51
C GLY A 444 9.73 -1.53 -9.16
N PRO A 445 9.73 -1.97 -10.44
CA PRO A 445 8.85 -1.63 -11.59
C PRO A 445 7.47 -2.29 -11.61
N GLU A 446 7.24 -3.36 -10.86
CA GLU A 446 6.00 -4.12 -10.85
C GLU A 446 4.85 -3.42 -10.07
N GLY A 447 4.98 -2.11 -9.80
CA GLY A 447 3.92 -1.26 -9.30
C GLY A 447 2.82 -1.03 -10.33
N ARG A 448 1.83 -0.23 -9.96
CA ARG A 448 0.82 0.33 -10.86
C ARG A 448 0.23 1.58 -10.25
N ASP A 449 -0.19 2.49 -11.11
CA ASP A 449 -1.06 3.58 -10.71
C ASP A 449 -2.52 3.12 -10.71
N VAL A 450 -3.31 3.67 -9.78
CA VAL A 450 -4.72 3.33 -9.58
C VAL A 450 -5.58 4.59 -9.52
N TRP A 451 -6.88 4.42 -9.72
CA TRP A 451 -7.84 5.47 -9.45
C TRP A 451 -7.91 5.74 -7.95
N GLY A 452 -7.79 7.00 -7.53
CA GLY A 452 -7.91 7.31 -6.10
C GLY A 452 -7.01 8.47 -5.66
N ASN A 453 -6.49 8.36 -4.45
CA ASN A 453 -5.68 9.39 -3.80
C ASN A 453 -4.19 9.13 -4.04
N ASP A 454 -3.57 9.89 -4.92
CA ASP A 454 -2.12 9.89 -5.10
C ASP A 454 -1.54 11.23 -4.64
N PRO A 455 -0.65 11.26 -3.62
CA PRO A 455 -0.12 12.50 -3.07
C PRO A 455 0.66 13.35 -4.07
N PHE A 456 1.43 12.75 -4.99
CA PHE A 456 2.16 13.47 -6.03
C PHE A 456 1.20 14.11 -7.02
N ALA A 457 0.29 13.30 -7.58
CA ALA A 457 -0.65 13.76 -8.58
C ALA A 457 -1.60 14.83 -8.02
N LEU A 458 -2.13 14.61 -6.81
CA LEU A 458 -2.97 15.59 -6.12
C LEU A 458 -2.23 16.90 -5.87
N SER A 459 -0.99 16.82 -5.35
CA SER A 459 -0.19 18.01 -5.03
C SER A 459 0.13 18.80 -6.29
N PHE A 460 0.68 18.18 -7.31
CA PHE A 460 1.09 18.89 -8.54
C PHE A 460 -0.13 19.42 -9.31
N SER A 461 -1.20 18.62 -9.42
CA SER A 461 -2.37 19.03 -10.17
C SER A 461 -3.16 20.13 -9.45
N SER A 462 -3.24 20.11 -8.12
CA SER A 462 -3.84 21.22 -7.35
C SER A 462 -3.08 22.54 -7.53
N GLN A 463 -1.79 22.48 -7.86
CA GLN A 463 -0.96 23.66 -8.16
C GLN A 463 -1.02 24.07 -9.65
N GLY A 464 -1.92 23.45 -10.43
CA GLY A 464 -2.25 23.90 -11.79
C GLY A 464 -1.49 23.19 -12.91
N TYR A 465 -0.76 22.13 -12.63
CA TYR A 465 -0.16 21.28 -13.66
C TYR A 465 -1.13 20.15 -14.05
N ALA A 466 -1.20 19.79 -15.32
CA ALA A 466 -1.69 18.49 -15.69
C ALA A 466 -0.67 17.44 -15.20
N VAL A 467 -1.16 16.30 -14.66
CA VAL A 467 -0.27 15.22 -14.25
C VAL A 467 -0.66 13.95 -14.99
N PHE A 468 0.31 13.22 -15.51
CA PHE A 468 0.06 11.94 -16.15
C PHE A 468 0.84 10.81 -15.52
N GLN A 469 0.13 9.77 -15.11
CA GLN A 469 0.66 8.55 -14.52
C GLN A 469 0.46 7.40 -15.51
N PRO A 470 1.50 7.02 -16.31
CA PRO A 470 1.39 5.93 -17.26
C PRO A 470 1.53 4.57 -16.58
N ASN A 471 0.64 3.62 -16.89
CA ASN A 471 0.82 2.21 -16.57
C ASN A 471 1.59 1.54 -17.72
N PHE A 472 2.91 1.52 -17.61
CA PHE A 472 3.83 0.98 -18.62
C PHE A 472 4.07 -0.53 -18.41
N ARG A 473 4.57 -1.24 -19.45
CA ARG A 473 4.91 -2.66 -19.34
C ARG A 473 5.87 -2.94 -18.17
N GLY A 474 5.75 -4.10 -17.56
CA GLY A 474 6.44 -4.45 -16.32
C GLY A 474 5.59 -4.16 -15.08
N GLY A 475 4.52 -3.35 -15.18
CA GLY A 475 3.60 -3.09 -14.08
C GLY A 475 2.72 -4.28 -13.73
N GLY A 476 2.30 -4.37 -12.46
CA GLY A 476 1.50 -5.47 -11.91
C GLY A 476 0.00 -5.28 -12.08
N GLY A 477 -0.75 -6.39 -11.98
CA GLY A 477 -2.22 -6.40 -12.00
C GLY A 477 -2.85 -6.46 -13.40
N PHE A 478 -2.04 -6.65 -14.45
CA PHE A 478 -2.45 -6.75 -15.85
C PHE A 478 -2.12 -8.11 -16.47
N GLY A 479 -1.98 -9.13 -15.64
CA GLY A 479 -1.52 -10.46 -16.04
C GLY A 479 0.00 -10.60 -16.07
N ARG A 480 0.46 -11.86 -16.12
CA ARG A 480 1.89 -12.21 -16.08
C ARG A 480 2.63 -11.75 -17.33
N ALA A 481 2.00 -11.83 -18.50
CA ALA A 481 2.63 -11.43 -19.75
C ALA A 481 3.04 -9.95 -19.74
N PHE A 482 2.22 -9.08 -19.14
CA PHE A 482 2.53 -7.66 -19.04
C PHE A 482 3.71 -7.39 -18.09
N VAL A 483 3.78 -8.10 -16.95
CA VAL A 483 4.94 -8.04 -16.03
C VAL A 483 6.21 -8.52 -16.73
N VAL A 484 6.17 -9.71 -17.33
CA VAL A 484 7.34 -10.33 -17.99
C VAL A 484 7.83 -9.51 -19.19
N ALA A 485 6.91 -8.80 -19.89
CA ALA A 485 7.28 -7.89 -20.98
C ALA A 485 8.19 -6.72 -20.53
N GLY A 486 8.27 -6.46 -19.23
CA GLY A 486 9.20 -5.49 -18.63
C GLY A 486 10.56 -6.07 -18.24
N HIS A 487 10.70 -7.39 -18.12
CA HIS A 487 11.96 -8.02 -17.73
C HIS A 487 13.04 -7.76 -18.79
N GLY A 488 14.20 -7.29 -18.34
CA GLY A 488 15.30 -6.91 -19.21
C GLY A 488 15.04 -5.67 -20.07
N GLN A 489 14.00 -4.90 -19.78
CA GLN A 489 13.61 -3.73 -20.59
C GLN A 489 13.85 -2.39 -19.88
N TRP A 490 14.60 -2.38 -18.81
CA TRP A 490 14.99 -1.15 -18.12
C TRP A 490 15.80 -0.24 -19.06
N GLY A 491 15.38 1.03 -19.16
CA GLY A 491 15.99 1.99 -20.09
C GLY A 491 15.75 1.70 -21.58
N GLN A 492 14.99 0.65 -21.90
CA GLN A 492 14.65 0.24 -23.27
C GLN A 492 13.15 0.44 -23.53
N ARG A 493 12.38 -0.66 -23.72
CA ARG A 493 10.94 -0.57 -24.02
C ARG A 493 10.13 0.06 -22.89
N MET A 494 10.47 -0.19 -21.62
CA MET A 494 9.78 0.45 -20.49
C MET A 494 9.98 1.98 -20.51
N GLN A 495 11.18 2.46 -20.84
CA GLN A 495 11.45 3.89 -21.01
C GLN A 495 10.71 4.45 -22.21
N ALA A 496 10.67 3.70 -23.32
CA ALA A 496 9.95 4.08 -24.53
C ALA A 496 8.44 4.21 -24.28
N ASP A 497 7.83 3.32 -23.49
CA ASP A 497 6.41 3.40 -23.15
C ASP A 497 6.05 4.72 -22.44
N VAL A 498 6.89 5.17 -21.49
CA VAL A 498 6.71 6.45 -20.79
C VAL A 498 6.90 7.64 -21.76
N ALA A 499 7.87 7.56 -22.67
CA ALA A 499 8.07 8.59 -23.70
C ALA A 499 6.90 8.63 -24.70
N ASP A 500 6.36 7.49 -25.09
CA ASP A 500 5.20 7.38 -26.00
C ASP A 500 3.93 7.93 -25.34
N ALA A 501 3.75 7.71 -24.04
CA ALA A 501 2.69 8.33 -23.26
C ALA A 501 2.76 9.87 -23.31
N ALA A 502 3.95 10.44 -23.11
CA ALA A 502 4.16 11.89 -23.20
C ALA A 502 3.89 12.41 -24.62
N ARG A 503 4.38 11.71 -25.66
CA ARG A 503 4.12 12.07 -27.07
C ARG A 503 2.63 12.01 -27.39
N HIS A 504 1.90 11.04 -26.85
CA HIS A 504 0.44 10.96 -27.02
C HIS A 504 -0.26 12.19 -26.46
N LEU A 505 0.09 12.66 -25.27
CA LEU A 505 -0.49 13.86 -24.68
C LEU A 505 -0.17 15.12 -25.50
N ILE A 506 1.04 15.23 -26.03
CA ILE A 506 1.45 16.33 -26.91
C ILE A 506 0.65 16.29 -28.22
N SER A 507 0.61 15.15 -28.91
CA SER A 507 -0.07 15.00 -30.19
C SER A 507 -1.59 15.17 -30.09
N SER A 508 -2.20 14.85 -28.95
CA SER A 508 -3.62 15.11 -28.66
C SER A 508 -3.90 16.57 -28.28
N GLY A 509 -2.87 17.43 -28.20
CA GLY A 509 -3.01 18.85 -27.88
C GLY A 509 -3.32 19.15 -26.42
N ILE A 510 -3.24 18.16 -25.52
CA ILE A 510 -3.46 18.35 -24.09
C ILE A 510 -2.26 19.08 -23.47
N THR A 511 -1.06 18.62 -23.80
CA THR A 511 0.21 19.08 -23.23
C THR A 511 0.89 20.08 -24.15
N ASP A 512 1.40 21.19 -23.58
CA ASP A 512 2.32 22.08 -24.27
C ASP A 512 3.68 21.40 -24.40
N PRO A 513 4.20 21.16 -25.63
CA PRO A 513 5.48 20.48 -25.86
C PRO A 513 6.69 21.21 -25.27
N ASN A 514 6.55 22.50 -24.97
CA ASN A 514 7.60 23.30 -24.34
C ASN A 514 7.49 23.36 -22.81
N ARG A 515 6.43 22.78 -22.23
CA ARG A 515 6.12 22.86 -20.80
C ARG A 515 5.80 21.50 -20.21
N ILE A 516 6.73 20.54 -20.39
CA ILE A 516 6.57 19.18 -19.88
C ILE A 516 7.83 18.74 -19.14
N CYS A 517 7.67 18.27 -17.89
CA CYS A 517 8.74 17.68 -17.06
C CYS A 517 8.37 16.26 -16.65
N ILE A 518 9.36 15.54 -16.12
CA ILE A 518 9.18 14.18 -15.58
C ILE A 518 9.68 14.13 -14.14
N THR A 519 8.97 13.38 -13.31
CA THR A 519 9.41 13.05 -11.94
C THR A 519 8.94 11.67 -11.55
N GLY A 520 9.65 11.02 -10.64
CA GLY A 520 9.22 9.74 -10.06
C GLY A 520 10.11 9.34 -8.90
N TRP A 521 9.68 8.31 -8.18
CA TRP A 521 10.35 7.77 -7.00
C TRP A 521 10.78 6.32 -7.23
N SER A 522 11.95 5.92 -6.71
CA SER A 522 12.44 4.54 -6.84
C SER A 522 12.69 4.15 -8.31
N TYR A 523 11.99 3.14 -8.86
CA TYR A 523 12.03 2.85 -10.28
C TYR A 523 11.60 4.06 -11.13
N GLY A 524 10.54 4.79 -10.72
CA GLY A 524 10.16 6.04 -11.37
C GLY A 524 11.27 7.10 -11.34
N GLY A 525 12.09 7.13 -10.29
CA GLY A 525 13.31 7.95 -10.19
C GLY A 525 14.39 7.51 -11.19
N TYR A 526 14.56 6.19 -11.41
CA TYR A 526 15.39 5.66 -12.49
C TYR A 526 14.90 6.12 -13.86
N VAL A 527 13.59 6.04 -14.11
CA VAL A 527 12.97 6.52 -15.37
C VAL A 527 13.22 8.02 -15.55
N ALA A 528 13.11 8.82 -14.49
CA ALA A 528 13.42 10.26 -14.52
C ALA A 528 14.91 10.52 -14.81
N PHE A 529 15.83 9.77 -14.20
CA PHE A 529 17.25 9.83 -14.54
C PHE A 529 17.51 9.48 -16.00
N THR A 530 16.92 8.38 -16.48
CA THR A 530 17.13 7.90 -17.85
C THR A 530 16.53 8.86 -18.87
N ALA A 531 15.38 9.45 -18.58
CA ALA A 531 14.76 10.47 -19.42
C ALA A 531 15.68 11.69 -19.63
N SER A 532 16.52 12.03 -18.64
CA SER A 532 17.38 13.22 -18.71
C SER A 532 18.40 13.17 -19.86
N PHE A 533 18.76 11.98 -20.34
CA PHE A 533 19.69 11.81 -21.45
C PHE A 533 19.10 11.09 -22.68
N MET A 534 18.01 10.33 -22.53
CA MET A 534 17.36 9.63 -23.64
C MET A 534 16.19 10.39 -24.25
N ASN A 535 15.51 11.23 -23.46
CA ASN A 535 14.25 11.88 -23.88
C ASN A 535 14.28 13.41 -23.65
N ALA A 536 15.46 14.04 -23.80
CA ALA A 536 15.63 15.50 -23.71
C ALA A 536 14.94 16.26 -24.84
N ASP A 537 14.55 15.57 -25.91
CA ASP A 537 13.70 16.09 -26.98
C ASP A 537 12.25 16.33 -26.49
N ILE A 538 11.77 15.54 -25.54
CA ILE A 538 10.42 15.61 -24.98
C ILE A 538 10.38 16.48 -23.73
N PHE A 539 11.13 16.07 -22.70
CA PHE A 539 11.08 16.70 -21.38
C PHE A 539 12.01 17.90 -21.27
N LYS A 540 11.59 18.92 -20.53
CA LYS A 540 12.34 20.16 -20.30
C LYS A 540 13.05 20.19 -18.94
N CYS A 541 12.64 19.34 -18.02
CA CYS A 541 13.32 19.12 -16.75
C CYS A 541 12.98 17.75 -16.17
N SER A 542 13.83 17.27 -15.27
CA SER A 542 13.68 15.99 -14.59
C SER A 542 13.95 16.13 -13.09
N VAL A 543 13.07 15.53 -12.27
CA VAL A 543 13.27 15.37 -10.82
C VAL A 543 13.32 13.88 -10.49
N ALA A 544 14.47 13.39 -10.06
CA ALA A 544 14.68 11.98 -9.74
C ALA A 544 14.74 11.76 -8.23
N GLY A 545 13.70 11.08 -7.68
CA GLY A 545 13.61 10.73 -6.26
C GLY A 545 14.05 9.30 -5.99
N ALA A 546 15.00 9.08 -5.07
CA ALA A 546 15.49 7.78 -4.61
C ALA A 546 15.73 6.76 -5.75
N GLY A 547 16.22 7.24 -6.90
CA GLY A 547 16.36 6.46 -8.13
C GLY A 547 17.69 5.75 -8.27
N VAL A 548 17.72 4.69 -9.07
CA VAL A 548 18.95 3.99 -9.47
C VAL A 548 19.61 4.76 -10.61
N SER A 549 20.84 5.23 -10.44
CA SER A 549 21.59 5.97 -11.48
C SER A 549 22.62 5.11 -12.21
N ASP A 550 23.15 4.06 -11.56
CA ASP A 550 24.12 3.10 -12.09
C ASP A 550 23.66 1.67 -11.77
N LEU A 551 23.15 0.96 -12.77
CA LEU A 551 22.59 -0.38 -12.62
C LEU A 551 23.65 -1.40 -12.17
N ARG A 552 24.90 -1.30 -12.67
CA ARG A 552 25.97 -2.21 -12.25
C ARG A 552 26.40 -1.96 -10.80
N ALA A 553 26.43 -0.69 -10.38
CA ALA A 553 26.71 -0.35 -8.99
C ALA A 553 25.60 -0.88 -8.07
N MET A 554 24.34 -0.77 -8.50
CA MET A 554 23.19 -1.33 -7.78
C MET A 554 23.29 -2.85 -7.63
N LEU A 555 23.59 -3.59 -8.70
CA LEU A 555 23.76 -5.04 -8.63
C LEU A 555 24.94 -5.45 -7.72
N ARG A 556 26.04 -4.71 -7.72
CA ARG A 556 27.16 -4.94 -6.78
C ARG A 556 26.70 -4.77 -5.34
N TRP A 557 25.97 -3.68 -5.05
CA TRP A 557 25.48 -3.39 -3.71
C TRP A 557 24.48 -4.45 -3.23
N VAL A 558 23.48 -4.82 -4.04
CA VAL A 558 22.56 -5.92 -3.70
C VAL A 558 23.27 -7.23 -3.43
N ARG A 559 24.30 -7.54 -4.23
CA ARG A 559 25.09 -8.76 -4.08
C ARG A 559 25.98 -8.76 -2.84
N SER A 560 26.52 -7.60 -2.42
CA SER A 560 27.38 -7.49 -1.23
C SER A 560 26.63 -7.84 0.04
N GLY A 561 25.32 -7.69 0.03
CA GLY A 561 24.46 -7.89 1.17
C GLY A 561 24.53 -6.77 2.20
N GLU A 562 25.04 -5.62 1.83
CA GLU A 562 24.99 -4.38 2.63
C GLU A 562 23.55 -3.88 2.81
N ARG A 563 22.63 -4.39 2.00
CA ARG A 563 21.20 -4.18 2.17
C ARG A 563 20.71 -4.87 3.45
N GLY A 564 20.37 -4.09 4.45
CA GLY A 564 19.81 -4.55 5.72
C GLY A 564 18.35 -5.05 5.63
N ASP A 565 17.95 -5.66 4.50
CA ASP A 565 16.57 -6.02 4.23
C ASP A 565 16.17 -7.33 4.92
N VAL A 566 15.63 -7.20 6.12
CA VAL A 566 15.04 -8.31 6.90
C VAL A 566 13.52 -8.42 6.71
N GLN A 567 12.84 -7.39 6.19
CA GLN A 567 11.40 -7.42 5.97
C GLN A 567 10.94 -8.43 4.92
N SER A 568 11.82 -8.82 4.00
CA SER A 568 11.53 -9.84 2.98
C SER A 568 12.03 -11.24 3.33
N GLY A 569 12.44 -11.52 4.58
CA GLY A 569 12.95 -12.83 4.99
C GLY A 569 14.22 -13.26 4.24
N GLY A 570 14.90 -12.32 3.62
CA GLY A 570 16.01 -12.55 2.72
C GLY A 570 17.32 -12.75 3.46
N GLY A 571 17.71 -13.98 3.60
CA GLY A 571 19.07 -14.31 3.99
C GLY A 571 20.10 -13.71 3.03
N GLY A 572 21.16 -13.26 3.60
CA GLY A 572 22.48 -12.92 3.10
C GLY A 572 22.67 -12.60 1.63
N GLY A 573 23.45 -11.57 1.32
CA GLY A 573 23.96 -11.28 -0.01
C GLY A 573 24.55 -12.49 -0.71
N GLY A 574 24.76 -12.37 -2.00
CA GLY A 574 25.34 -13.40 -2.86
C GLY A 574 24.54 -13.61 -4.13
N ALA A 575 25.17 -14.23 -5.12
CA ALA A 575 24.55 -14.52 -6.42
C ALA A 575 23.29 -15.41 -6.34
N ASN A 576 23.12 -16.15 -5.26
CA ASN A 576 21.97 -17.04 -5.03
C ASN A 576 20.89 -16.39 -4.13
N SER A 577 21.04 -15.13 -3.77
CA SER A 577 20.02 -14.40 -3.03
C SER A 577 18.78 -14.18 -3.91
N PRO A 578 17.56 -14.48 -3.44
CA PRO A 578 16.34 -14.18 -4.20
C PRO A 578 16.22 -12.72 -4.61
N VAL A 579 16.67 -11.81 -3.76
CA VAL A 579 16.68 -10.38 -4.06
C VAL A 579 17.63 -10.06 -5.20
N TYR A 580 18.84 -10.66 -5.21
CA TYR A 580 19.77 -10.48 -6.32
C TYR A 580 19.22 -11.08 -7.63
N GLN A 581 18.60 -12.25 -7.56
CA GLN A 581 17.96 -12.87 -8.73
C GLN A 581 16.83 -11.96 -9.28
N TYR A 582 15.97 -11.44 -8.40
CA TYR A 582 14.95 -10.47 -8.81
C TYR A 582 15.54 -9.28 -9.57
N TRP A 583 16.58 -8.66 -9.04
CA TRP A 583 17.22 -7.51 -9.69
C TRP A 583 17.88 -7.88 -11.03
N THR A 584 18.50 -9.04 -11.11
CA THR A 584 19.09 -9.50 -12.38
C THR A 584 18.03 -9.83 -13.43
N ASP A 585 16.93 -10.45 -13.04
CA ASP A 585 15.81 -10.75 -13.94
C ASP A 585 15.13 -9.46 -14.42
N ALA A 586 14.83 -8.54 -13.51
CA ALA A 586 14.22 -7.25 -13.82
C ALA A 586 15.10 -6.40 -14.76
N MET A 587 16.42 -6.34 -14.50
CA MET A 587 17.37 -5.58 -15.33
C MET A 587 17.78 -6.30 -16.60
N GLY A 588 17.52 -7.61 -16.72
CA GLY A 588 17.89 -8.44 -17.88
C GLY A 588 19.36 -8.79 -17.95
N SER A 589 20.07 -8.79 -16.82
CA SER A 589 21.49 -9.14 -16.75
C SER A 589 21.74 -10.24 -15.74
N THR A 590 22.58 -11.19 -16.12
CA THR A 590 23.07 -12.24 -15.24
C THR A 590 24.44 -11.89 -14.65
N SER A 591 25.06 -10.81 -15.08
CA SER A 591 26.42 -10.39 -14.70
C SER A 591 26.47 -8.93 -14.31
N ARG A 592 27.05 -8.64 -13.13
CA ARG A 592 27.37 -7.27 -12.68
C ARG A 592 28.31 -6.50 -13.61
N ASP A 593 28.95 -7.19 -14.54
CA ASP A 593 29.92 -6.65 -15.50
C ASP A 593 29.34 -6.54 -16.91
N ASP A 594 28.01 -6.68 -17.06
CA ASP A 594 27.29 -6.51 -18.32
C ASP A 594 27.42 -5.07 -18.82
N ALA A 595 28.07 -4.88 -19.97
CA ALA A 595 28.27 -3.56 -20.57
C ALA A 595 26.95 -2.93 -21.06
N GLY A 596 25.93 -3.73 -21.39
CA GLY A 596 24.61 -3.24 -21.78
C GLY A 596 23.91 -2.43 -20.68
N LEU A 597 24.21 -2.71 -19.41
CA LEU A 597 23.69 -1.93 -18.29
C LEU A 597 24.29 -0.50 -18.24
N ASP A 598 25.48 -0.29 -18.77
CA ASP A 598 26.10 1.04 -18.83
C ASP A 598 25.33 1.97 -19.79
N GLU A 599 24.83 1.43 -20.91
CA GLU A 599 24.09 2.21 -21.91
C GLU A 599 22.79 2.81 -21.36
N VAL A 600 22.19 2.17 -20.36
CA VAL A 600 20.91 2.57 -19.73
C VAL A 600 21.10 3.14 -18.32
N SER A 601 22.35 3.37 -17.89
CA SER A 601 22.70 3.95 -16.58
C SER A 601 23.01 5.45 -16.72
N ALA A 602 22.23 6.32 -16.08
CA ALA A 602 22.38 7.77 -16.21
C ALA A 602 23.75 8.27 -15.73
N ALA A 603 24.29 7.71 -14.64
CA ALA A 603 25.62 8.07 -14.14
C ALA A 603 26.75 7.70 -15.10
N ARG A 604 26.53 6.76 -16.03
CA ARG A 604 27.47 6.39 -17.09
C ARG A 604 27.32 7.25 -18.35
N ASN A 605 26.20 7.97 -18.48
CA ASN A 605 25.85 8.80 -19.63
C ASN A 605 25.62 10.26 -19.24
N ALA A 606 26.27 10.74 -18.16
CA ALA A 606 26.10 12.08 -17.65
C ALA A 606 26.50 13.17 -18.66
N ASP A 607 27.45 12.88 -19.56
CA ASP A 607 27.85 13.72 -20.69
C ASP A 607 26.71 13.94 -21.71
N ARG A 608 25.75 13.01 -21.78
CA ARG A 608 24.58 13.07 -22.67
C ARG A 608 23.35 13.73 -22.03
N VAL A 609 23.36 14.01 -20.72
CA VAL A 609 22.23 14.67 -20.05
C VAL A 609 21.94 16.00 -20.75
N GLY A 610 20.72 16.18 -21.23
CA GLY A 610 20.34 17.31 -22.09
C GLY A 610 19.32 18.27 -21.46
N MET A 611 18.99 18.11 -20.17
CA MET A 611 18.03 18.96 -19.47
C MET A 611 18.45 19.18 -17.99
N PRO A 612 17.92 20.21 -17.32
CA PRO A 612 18.08 20.41 -15.88
C PRO A 612 17.62 19.18 -15.06
N LEU A 613 18.42 18.82 -14.06
CA LEU A 613 18.20 17.64 -13.20
C LEU A 613 18.26 18.02 -11.73
N LEU A 614 17.18 17.73 -11.01
CA LEU A 614 17.10 17.76 -9.54
C LEU A 614 17.08 16.32 -9.01
N ILE A 615 17.83 16.06 -7.95
CA ILE A 615 17.90 14.75 -7.28
C ILE A 615 17.44 14.92 -5.84
N ILE A 616 16.58 14.01 -5.33
CA ILE A 616 16.11 14.01 -3.95
C ILE A 616 16.25 12.61 -3.39
N HIS A 617 16.92 12.44 -2.23
CA HIS A 617 17.17 11.10 -1.69
C HIS A 617 17.27 11.11 -0.15
N GLY A 618 16.75 10.08 0.49
CA GLY A 618 16.92 9.84 1.92
C GLY A 618 18.27 9.19 2.23
N ASP A 619 18.93 9.62 3.30
CA ASP A 619 20.27 9.11 3.65
C ASP A 619 20.24 7.76 4.40
N GLU A 620 19.08 7.35 4.92
CA GLU A 620 18.87 6.00 5.50
C GLU A 620 18.17 5.02 4.52
N ASP A 621 18.20 5.31 3.22
CA ASP A 621 17.58 4.44 2.21
C ASP A 621 18.36 3.13 2.03
N ILE A 622 17.75 2.03 2.51
CA ILE A 622 18.28 0.66 2.39
C ILE A 622 17.71 -0.12 1.19
N THR A 623 16.82 0.46 0.42
CA THR A 623 16.24 -0.14 -0.80
C THR A 623 17.03 0.27 -2.04
N VAL A 624 17.26 1.56 -2.21
CA VAL A 624 18.17 2.16 -3.19
C VAL A 624 19.14 3.04 -2.40
N PRO A 625 20.42 2.68 -2.24
CA PRO A 625 21.31 3.43 -1.37
C PRO A 625 21.58 4.84 -1.92
N ILE A 626 21.72 5.82 -1.04
CA ILE A 626 21.99 7.22 -1.42
C ILE A 626 23.23 7.36 -2.30
N SER A 627 24.16 6.41 -2.23
CA SER A 627 25.32 6.35 -3.11
C SER A 627 24.97 6.33 -4.61
N GLN A 628 23.76 5.91 -4.98
CA GLN A 628 23.27 6.04 -6.36
C GLN A 628 23.12 7.51 -6.76
N SER A 629 22.58 8.36 -5.89
CA SER A 629 22.48 9.80 -6.14
C SER A 629 23.86 10.48 -6.12
N GLU A 630 24.73 10.09 -5.20
CA GLU A 630 26.10 10.60 -5.12
C GLU A 630 26.93 10.26 -6.38
N LEU A 631 26.77 9.03 -6.92
CA LEU A 631 27.38 8.62 -8.19
C LEU A 631 26.90 9.50 -9.35
N MET A 632 25.62 9.85 -9.39
CA MET A 632 25.08 10.74 -10.42
C MET A 632 25.61 12.16 -10.29
N VAL A 633 25.65 12.74 -9.07
CA VAL A 633 26.23 14.07 -8.82
C VAL A 633 27.69 14.11 -9.29
N ALA A 634 28.51 13.16 -8.84
CA ALA A 634 29.90 13.10 -9.22
C ALA A 634 30.10 12.90 -10.75
N ALA A 635 29.19 12.20 -11.42
CA ALA A 635 29.23 12.05 -12.87
C ALA A 635 28.87 13.35 -13.60
N MET A 636 27.85 14.08 -13.12
CA MET A 636 27.46 15.39 -13.65
C MET A 636 28.58 16.44 -13.47
N GLU A 637 29.22 16.46 -12.31
CA GLU A 637 30.36 17.33 -12.06
C GLU A 637 31.51 17.05 -13.02
N ARG A 638 31.88 15.78 -13.23
CA ARG A 638 32.91 15.39 -14.23
C ARG A 638 32.54 15.78 -15.66
N ALA A 639 31.24 15.77 -15.98
CA ALA A 639 30.73 16.20 -17.27
C ALA A 639 30.59 17.74 -17.40
N GLY A 640 30.87 18.49 -16.34
CA GLY A 640 30.72 19.95 -16.30
C GLY A 640 29.27 20.41 -16.39
N LYS A 641 28.31 19.59 -15.94
CA LYS A 641 26.87 19.89 -15.99
C LYS A 641 26.30 20.15 -14.59
N PRO A 642 25.47 21.20 -14.42
CA PRO A 642 24.89 21.51 -13.13
C PRO A 642 23.87 20.46 -12.74
N THR A 643 23.90 20.10 -11.44
CA THR A 643 22.84 19.30 -10.80
C THR A 643 22.76 19.68 -9.32
N ARG A 644 21.62 19.42 -8.71
CA ARG A 644 21.40 19.66 -7.28
C ARG A 644 20.90 18.38 -6.64
N LEU A 645 21.51 17.97 -5.53
CA LEU A 645 21.07 16.90 -4.65
C LEU A 645 20.48 17.52 -3.37
N ILE A 646 19.26 17.09 -3.04
CA ILE A 646 18.62 17.35 -1.76
C ILE A 646 18.64 16.05 -0.97
N THR A 647 19.41 16.05 0.12
CA THR A 647 19.46 14.93 1.05
C THR A 647 18.36 15.10 2.12
N LEU A 648 17.52 14.10 2.28
CA LEU A 648 16.54 14.02 3.34
C LEU A 648 17.17 13.25 4.50
N HIS A 649 17.48 13.93 5.60
CA HIS A 649 18.19 13.35 6.74
C HIS A 649 17.28 12.46 7.59
N ASP A 650 17.81 11.32 8.03
CA ASP A 650 17.12 10.26 8.80
C ASP A 650 15.88 9.71 8.08
N ILE A 651 15.88 9.71 6.74
CA ILE A 651 14.75 9.26 5.91
C ILE A 651 15.11 8.01 5.12
N ASP A 652 14.24 7.00 5.24
CA ASP A 652 14.29 5.75 4.50
C ASP A 652 13.71 5.88 3.07
N HIS A 653 13.67 4.74 2.34
CA HIS A 653 13.16 4.68 0.96
C HIS A 653 11.71 5.12 0.80
N TYR A 654 10.88 4.89 1.80
CA TYR A 654 9.44 5.14 1.74
C TYR A 654 9.06 6.52 2.29
N ALA A 655 10.06 7.29 2.74
CA ALA A 655 9.86 8.58 3.42
C ALA A 655 8.69 8.48 4.41
N SER A 656 8.76 7.49 5.30
CA SER A 656 7.69 6.97 6.15
C SER A 656 6.54 7.97 6.37
N PRO A 657 5.26 7.59 6.30
CA PRO A 657 4.13 8.51 6.49
C PRO A 657 4.16 9.28 7.81
N GLN A 658 5.02 8.88 8.74
CA GLN A 658 5.28 9.58 10.00
C GLN A 658 6.12 10.85 9.80
N ASN A 659 6.75 11.03 8.63
CA ASN A 659 7.54 12.19 8.25
C ASN A 659 6.85 12.99 7.13
N GLY A 660 5.67 13.57 7.43
CA GLY A 660 4.99 14.49 6.51
C GLY A 660 5.89 15.63 6.02
N ASP A 661 6.91 16.00 6.81
CA ASP A 661 7.89 17.02 6.44
C ASP A 661 8.81 16.57 5.29
N ALA A 662 9.20 15.28 5.21
CA ALA A 662 10.01 14.78 4.11
C ALA A 662 9.25 14.90 2.77
N TRP A 663 8.01 14.45 2.72
CA TRP A 663 7.18 14.59 1.53
C TRP A 663 6.88 16.06 1.19
N ARG A 664 6.73 16.94 2.19
CA ARG A 664 6.57 18.38 1.96
C ARG A 664 7.81 18.95 1.25
N ILE A 665 9.02 18.57 1.68
CA ILE A 665 10.26 18.98 1.00
C ILE A 665 10.27 18.45 -0.43
N VAL A 666 10.00 17.16 -0.63
CA VAL A 666 9.96 16.55 -1.99
C VAL A 666 9.01 17.31 -2.91
N ILE A 667 7.79 17.56 -2.48
CA ILE A 667 6.77 18.22 -3.31
C ILE A 667 7.10 19.70 -3.54
N THR A 668 7.50 20.46 -2.50
CA THR A 668 7.79 21.88 -2.64
C THR A 668 9.01 22.16 -3.51
N GLU A 669 10.06 21.38 -3.34
CA GLU A 669 11.27 21.52 -4.16
C GLU A 669 11.02 21.10 -5.62
N SER A 670 10.23 20.05 -5.84
CA SER A 670 9.81 19.66 -7.18
C SER A 670 8.97 20.75 -7.86
N LEU A 671 7.98 21.31 -7.16
CA LEU A 671 7.15 22.41 -7.67
C LEU A 671 7.96 23.66 -7.98
N SER A 672 8.92 24.01 -7.13
CA SER A 672 9.84 25.12 -7.38
C SER A 672 10.64 24.90 -8.65
N PHE A 673 11.18 23.69 -8.82
CA PHE A 673 11.97 23.29 -9.97
C PHE A 673 11.14 23.27 -11.27
N PHE A 674 9.91 22.75 -11.23
CA PHE A 674 9.01 22.80 -12.39
C PHE A 674 8.67 24.25 -12.76
N ASN A 675 8.35 25.09 -11.78
CA ASN A 675 8.05 26.49 -12.03
C ASN A 675 9.23 27.25 -12.67
N GLU A 676 10.46 26.94 -12.27
CA GLU A 676 11.68 27.53 -12.84
C GLU A 676 11.83 27.15 -14.34
N HIS A 677 11.58 25.90 -14.70
CA HIS A 677 11.93 25.39 -16.01
C HIS A 677 10.80 25.35 -17.04
N ILE A 678 9.54 25.22 -16.58
CA ILE A 678 8.36 25.17 -17.45
C ILE A 678 7.29 26.22 -17.09
N GLY A 679 7.62 27.12 -16.17
CA GLY A 679 6.72 28.16 -15.70
C GLY A 679 5.60 27.66 -14.79
N PRO A 680 4.76 28.56 -14.25
CA PRO A 680 3.73 28.23 -13.30
C PRO A 680 2.64 27.36 -13.93
N GLY A 681 1.97 26.56 -13.07
CA GLY A 681 0.73 25.88 -13.46
C GLY A 681 -0.36 26.87 -13.89
N VAL A 682 -1.40 26.39 -14.55
CA VAL A 682 -2.54 27.24 -14.92
C VAL A 682 -3.15 27.94 -13.70
N PRO A 683 -3.68 29.17 -13.83
CA PRO A 683 -4.28 29.88 -12.70
C PRO A 683 -5.42 29.08 -12.03
N PRO A 684 -5.70 29.32 -10.75
CA PRO A 684 -6.81 28.67 -10.06
C PRO A 684 -8.17 29.08 -10.65
N PRO A 685 -9.23 28.29 -10.36
CA PRO A 685 -10.60 28.64 -10.76
C PRO A 685 -10.97 30.06 -10.32
N GLY A 686 -11.62 30.83 -11.22
CA GLY A 686 -11.99 32.23 -10.98
C GLY A 686 -10.93 33.27 -11.31
N GLN A 687 -9.68 32.88 -11.62
CA GLN A 687 -8.63 33.75 -12.13
C GLN A 687 -8.24 33.44 -13.60
N ARG A 688 -8.91 32.47 -14.23
CA ARG A 688 -8.76 32.18 -15.64
C ARG A 688 -9.57 33.15 -16.48
N GLN A 689 -8.91 33.84 -17.39
CA GLN A 689 -9.55 34.75 -18.38
C GLN A 689 -10.11 33.95 -19.56
#